data_94083b195136e1fc0b9c2598bc835cbc
#
_entry.id   94083b195136e1fc0b9c2598bc835cbc
#
_cell.length_a   1.000
_cell.length_b   1.000
_cell.length_c   1.000
_cell.angle_alpha   90.00
_cell.angle_beta   90.00
_cell.angle_gamma   90.00
#
_symmetry.space_group_name_H-M   'P 1'
#
loop_
_entity.id
_entity.type
_entity.pdbx_description
1 polymer ?
#
loop_
_entity_poly.entity_id
_entity_poly.type
_entity_poly.pdbx_seq_one_letter_code
_entity_poly.pdbx_strand_id
1 'polypeptide(L)'
;MSINKEAKARIKINNLLQESEWRFFDNEKGKANITLENNVKIDELGDDFEKVSTGFIDYLLLDDKNFPICVLEAKSEDKDPLVGKEQARRYANSQNVRFVILSNGNIHYFWDKELGNPTRISTFPTLESLKGNKEFNPNTDKLTSEELKDNYIALTQNPFYEQDPRWSDEGKKQNFITDTGLHFLRQYQLDAVKSLQRAVSEGKNRFLFEMATGTGKTLLASAIIKLYLKTGNARRVLFLVDRLELENQAEKAFKNYLQPDYRAVIFKQNRDDWRKAEVVITTIQSISHDNKYLKTFTPTDFDLIISDEAHRSISGNSRTIFEYFIGHKLGLTATPKDYLKNLSQKDIDESDPREMERRNLLSTYKTFGCDGNEPTFRYTLVDGAKDGFLVLPTAIDCRTEITTKLLSDEGYAVQVETEEGEEEEVIYNQRDFERHFFSEQTNFEFVKAFMDNAQRDPITKEIGKTIVFCVSRKHASKITQILNDFAMKMFPGKYNSDFAIQITSDIPNAQNMTTNFANNKLSGLSKFLDGYKTSKTRVCVTVGMMTTGYDCQDLINLCLMRPIFSPTDFVQIKGRGTRTYVFKHSDGDDQIKEKKENYKLFDFFANCEYFQEKYPYDEIIKLPPRGKGGGGDGGGIPSHIDPTLINIPDPLKMMEVMNFEGNIMRVDKELYVSRFESTIKEAACKDIEFKGAVDSGDYEQMEQYVKENIFNKPDDYFTMDRVRQGYKADRHITLWEILDKIFGRISRFKSKDELAQEEFDKYLVNSDISPEVYYEVREFFRNYLIDEDFRLAVNQKRFNEYAGNPAMLEVFQKLG
;
A
#
# COMPACT_ATOMS: atom_id res chain seq x y z
N MET A 1 -19.14 17.95 -40.88
CA MET A 1 -18.48 17.75 -39.57
C MET A 1 -18.72 16.35 -38.93
N SER A 2 -19.84 15.71 -39.16
CA SER A 2 -20.14 14.36 -38.59
C SER A 2 -19.26 13.25 -39.17
N ILE A 3 -19.03 13.24 -40.50
CA ILE A 3 -18.23 12.22 -41.20
C ILE A 3 -16.78 12.18 -40.69
N ASN A 4 -16.18 13.30 -40.33
CA ASN A 4 -14.81 13.36 -39.82
C ASN A 4 -14.68 12.75 -38.41
N LYS A 5 -15.72 12.79 -37.57
CA LYS A 5 -15.70 12.24 -36.21
C LYS A 5 -15.88 10.72 -36.20
N GLU A 6 -16.69 10.20 -37.10
CA GLU A 6 -16.87 8.77 -37.29
C GLU A 6 -15.62 8.11 -37.87
N ALA A 7 -15.00 8.72 -38.88
CA ALA A 7 -13.74 8.25 -39.45
C ALA A 7 -12.61 8.24 -38.38
N LYS A 8 -12.53 9.24 -37.51
CA LYS A 8 -11.58 9.27 -36.40
C LYS A 8 -11.80 8.14 -35.39
N ALA A 9 -13.07 7.90 -35.02
CA ALA A 9 -13.43 6.80 -34.14
C ALA A 9 -12.99 5.45 -34.73
N ARG A 10 -13.28 5.20 -36.01
CA ARG A 10 -12.89 3.98 -36.71
C ARG A 10 -11.36 3.79 -36.78
N ILE A 11 -10.59 4.86 -37.01
CA ILE A 11 -9.11 4.78 -37.00
C ILE A 11 -8.61 4.35 -35.62
N LYS A 12 -9.13 4.92 -34.54
CA LYS A 12 -8.76 4.53 -33.17
C LYS A 12 -9.16 3.08 -32.87
N ILE A 13 -10.36 2.67 -33.27
CA ILE A 13 -10.84 1.30 -33.11
C ILE A 13 -9.92 0.32 -33.89
N ASN A 14 -9.51 0.66 -35.11
CA ASN A 14 -8.61 -0.17 -35.89
C ASN A 14 -7.26 -0.37 -35.20
N ASN A 15 -6.69 0.69 -34.62
CA ASN A 15 -5.45 0.58 -33.86
C ASN A 15 -5.62 -0.32 -32.61
N LEU A 16 -6.70 -0.14 -31.85
CA LEU A 16 -7.01 -0.98 -30.69
C LEU A 16 -7.22 -2.46 -31.04
N LEU A 17 -7.86 -2.74 -32.18
CA LEU A 17 -8.00 -4.11 -32.70
C LEU A 17 -6.62 -4.71 -33.01
N GLN A 18 -5.74 -3.97 -33.67
CA GLN A 18 -4.38 -4.42 -34.00
C GLN A 18 -3.54 -4.63 -32.72
N GLU A 19 -3.62 -3.74 -31.74
CA GLU A 19 -2.96 -3.87 -30.44
C GLU A 19 -3.43 -5.12 -29.68
N SER A 20 -4.71 -5.51 -29.87
CA SER A 20 -5.30 -6.72 -29.31
C SER A 20 -5.15 -7.95 -30.19
N GLU A 21 -4.17 -7.93 -31.13
CA GLU A 21 -3.79 -9.03 -32.02
C GLU A 21 -4.84 -9.45 -33.07
N TRP A 22 -5.89 -8.63 -33.27
CA TRP A 22 -6.83 -8.85 -34.37
C TRP A 22 -6.22 -8.40 -35.72
N ARG A 23 -6.52 -9.11 -36.79
CA ARG A 23 -5.86 -8.96 -38.09
C ARG A 23 -6.85 -8.57 -39.18
N PHE A 24 -6.57 -7.44 -39.81
CA PHE A 24 -7.28 -7.01 -41.03
C PHE A 24 -6.77 -7.70 -42.27
N PHE A 25 -5.51 -8.12 -42.28
CA PHE A 25 -4.82 -8.75 -43.39
C PHE A 25 -4.07 -9.98 -42.90
N ASP A 26 -3.80 -10.92 -43.84
CA ASP A 26 -2.94 -12.06 -43.54
C ASP A 26 -1.52 -11.59 -43.21
N ASN A 27 -0.94 -12.18 -42.16
CA ASN A 27 0.44 -11.90 -41.72
C ASN A 27 1.11 -13.17 -41.18
N GLU A 28 2.34 -13.04 -40.68
CA GLU A 28 3.13 -14.15 -40.11
C GLU A 28 2.43 -14.84 -38.93
N LYS A 29 1.58 -14.13 -38.20
CA LYS A 29 0.82 -14.65 -37.05
C LYS A 29 -0.48 -15.36 -37.45
N GLY A 30 -0.89 -15.29 -38.71
CA GLY A 30 -2.08 -15.99 -39.18
C GLY A 30 -2.90 -15.21 -40.20
N LYS A 31 -4.03 -15.80 -40.61
CA LYS A 31 -4.98 -15.21 -41.56
C LYS A 31 -5.74 -14.03 -40.97
N ALA A 32 -6.25 -13.16 -41.83
CA ALA A 32 -7.18 -12.09 -41.43
C ALA A 32 -8.39 -12.68 -40.69
N ASN A 33 -8.77 -12.05 -39.60
CA ASN A 33 -9.87 -12.47 -38.72
C ASN A 33 -10.83 -11.33 -38.37
N ILE A 34 -10.85 -10.27 -39.17
CA ILE A 34 -11.80 -9.18 -39.13
C ILE A 34 -12.50 -9.07 -40.47
N THR A 35 -13.82 -9.00 -40.46
CA THR A 35 -14.61 -8.64 -41.62
C THR A 35 -15.32 -7.31 -41.36
N LEU A 36 -15.26 -6.41 -42.34
CA LEU A 36 -15.83 -5.07 -42.27
C LEU A 36 -17.18 -5.02 -42.99
N GLU A 37 -18.13 -4.25 -42.42
CA GLU A 37 -19.39 -3.90 -43.09
C GLU A 37 -20.16 -5.07 -43.72
N ASN A 38 -20.40 -6.13 -42.92
CA ASN A 38 -21.18 -7.28 -43.35
C ASN A 38 -22.67 -6.98 -43.45
N ASN A 39 -23.26 -7.27 -44.60
CA ASN A 39 -24.74 -7.29 -44.75
C ASN A 39 -25.36 -8.44 -43.95
N VAL A 40 -26.32 -8.13 -43.10
CA VAL A 40 -26.99 -9.12 -42.27
C VAL A 40 -28.48 -9.10 -42.52
N LYS A 41 -29.12 -10.28 -42.66
CA LYS A 41 -30.56 -10.42 -42.61
C LYS A 41 -31.03 -10.38 -41.15
N ILE A 42 -31.96 -9.51 -40.84
CA ILE A 42 -32.56 -9.40 -39.51
C ILE A 42 -33.95 -10.02 -39.60
N ASP A 43 -34.13 -11.21 -39.03
CA ASP A 43 -35.38 -11.99 -39.19
C ASP A 43 -36.47 -11.62 -38.16
N GLU A 44 -36.17 -10.85 -37.11
CA GLU A 44 -37.17 -10.43 -36.10
C GLU A 44 -37.17 -8.90 -35.90
N LEU A 45 -38.22 -8.28 -36.37
CA LEU A 45 -38.54 -6.88 -36.12
C LEU A 45 -39.66 -6.79 -35.05
N GLY A 46 -39.32 -6.17 -33.91
CA GLY A 46 -40.38 -5.72 -32.99
C GLY A 46 -41.16 -4.57 -33.59
N ASP A 47 -42.44 -4.42 -33.14
CA ASP A 47 -43.52 -3.60 -33.77
C ASP A 47 -43.27 -2.08 -33.92
N ASP A 48 -42.11 -1.55 -33.46
CA ASP A 48 -41.86 -0.10 -33.36
C ASP A 48 -40.77 0.49 -34.28
N PHE A 49 -40.30 -0.22 -35.30
CA PHE A 49 -39.25 0.32 -36.18
C PHE A 49 -39.57 0.20 -37.67
N GLU A 50 -39.27 1.27 -38.42
CA GLU A 50 -39.34 1.30 -39.90
C GLU A 50 -38.64 0.07 -40.51
N LYS A 51 -39.28 -0.55 -41.46
CA LYS A 51 -38.88 -1.81 -42.14
C LYS A 51 -37.56 -1.67 -42.88
N VAL A 52 -36.42 -1.84 -42.17
CA VAL A 52 -35.14 -2.12 -42.78
C VAL A 52 -34.85 -3.60 -42.57
N SER A 53 -35.04 -4.41 -43.59
CA SER A 53 -34.80 -5.85 -43.56
C SER A 53 -33.31 -6.23 -43.62
N THR A 54 -32.42 -5.29 -43.81
CA THR A 54 -30.95 -5.47 -43.89
C THR A 54 -30.24 -4.42 -43.04
N GLY A 55 -29.33 -4.83 -42.20
CA GLY A 55 -28.44 -3.99 -41.43
C GLY A 55 -26.98 -4.27 -41.76
N PHE A 56 -26.10 -3.37 -41.43
CA PHE A 56 -24.64 -3.52 -41.59
C PHE A 56 -23.96 -3.65 -40.23
N ILE A 57 -23.11 -4.64 -40.08
CA ILE A 57 -22.20 -4.78 -38.93
C ILE A 57 -20.94 -4.02 -39.24
N ASP A 58 -20.51 -3.10 -38.36
CA ASP A 58 -19.27 -2.34 -38.54
C ASP A 58 -18.05 -3.27 -38.60
N TYR A 59 -17.90 -4.15 -37.62
CA TYR A 59 -16.85 -5.15 -37.57
C TYR A 59 -17.39 -6.49 -37.07
N LEU A 60 -17.09 -7.55 -37.81
CA LEU A 60 -17.31 -8.92 -37.36
C LEU A 60 -15.97 -9.60 -37.13
N LEU A 61 -15.73 -9.98 -35.86
CA LEU A 61 -14.50 -10.64 -35.43
C LEU A 61 -14.67 -12.16 -35.52
N LEU A 62 -13.72 -12.83 -36.15
CA LEU A 62 -13.81 -14.27 -36.47
C LEU A 62 -12.80 -15.07 -35.64
N ASP A 63 -13.12 -16.32 -35.39
CA ASP A 63 -12.18 -17.28 -34.82
C ASP A 63 -11.20 -17.86 -35.90
N ASP A 64 -10.27 -18.73 -35.49
CA ASP A 64 -9.30 -19.35 -36.42
C ASP A 64 -9.96 -20.27 -37.48
N LYS A 65 -11.21 -20.65 -37.29
CA LYS A 65 -12.00 -21.44 -38.20
C LYS A 65 -12.91 -20.59 -39.10
N ASN A 66 -12.74 -19.26 -39.04
CA ASN A 66 -13.57 -18.25 -39.72
C ASN A 66 -15.05 -18.24 -39.22
N PHE A 67 -15.35 -18.69 -38.00
CA PHE A 67 -16.68 -18.51 -37.42
C PHE A 67 -16.78 -17.22 -36.64
N PRO A 68 -17.91 -16.50 -36.73
CA PRO A 68 -18.15 -15.30 -35.92
C PRO A 68 -18.00 -15.58 -34.41
N ILE A 69 -17.27 -14.73 -33.70
CA ILE A 69 -17.09 -14.83 -32.26
C ILE A 69 -17.50 -13.54 -31.53
N CYS A 70 -17.32 -12.38 -32.16
CA CYS A 70 -17.67 -11.10 -31.55
C CYS A 70 -18.17 -10.09 -32.62
N VAL A 71 -19.21 -9.32 -32.28
CA VAL A 71 -19.66 -8.16 -33.06
C VAL A 71 -19.09 -6.89 -32.39
N LEU A 72 -18.45 -6.00 -33.18
CA LEU A 72 -18.09 -4.69 -32.71
C LEU A 72 -18.90 -3.62 -33.45
N GLU A 73 -19.63 -2.83 -32.69
CA GLU A 73 -20.42 -1.69 -33.16
C GLU A 73 -19.66 -0.39 -32.86
N ALA A 74 -19.40 0.41 -33.88
CA ALA A 74 -18.72 1.68 -33.78
C ALA A 74 -19.70 2.86 -33.77
N LYS A 75 -19.44 3.85 -32.91
CA LYS A 75 -20.17 5.13 -32.91
C LYS A 75 -19.19 6.29 -33.10
N SER A 76 -19.68 7.43 -33.55
CA SER A 76 -18.86 8.64 -33.66
C SER A 76 -18.34 9.08 -32.28
N GLU A 77 -17.17 9.75 -32.21
CA GLU A 77 -16.48 10.13 -30.97
C GLU A 77 -17.36 10.95 -30.01
N ASP A 78 -18.36 11.65 -30.48
CA ASP A 78 -19.28 12.50 -29.70
C ASP A 78 -20.52 11.76 -29.18
N LYS A 79 -20.69 10.49 -29.53
CA LYS A 79 -21.84 9.67 -29.06
C LYS A 79 -21.42 8.66 -28.01
N ASP A 80 -22.29 8.43 -27.04
CA ASP A 80 -22.10 7.31 -26.12
C ASP A 80 -22.20 5.99 -26.89
N PRO A 81 -21.20 5.07 -26.76
CA PRO A 81 -21.27 3.75 -27.40
C PRO A 81 -22.52 2.94 -27.04
N LEU A 82 -23.08 3.14 -25.85
CA LEU A 82 -24.26 2.43 -25.37
C LEU A 82 -25.52 2.73 -26.21
N VAL A 83 -25.56 3.84 -26.93
CA VAL A 83 -26.65 4.12 -27.90
C VAL A 83 -26.77 3.02 -28.97
N GLY A 84 -25.64 2.36 -29.31
CA GLY A 84 -25.61 1.23 -30.24
C GLY A 84 -26.00 -0.12 -29.66
N LYS A 85 -26.30 -0.23 -28.33
CA LYS A 85 -26.48 -1.51 -27.64
C LYS A 85 -27.55 -2.40 -28.30
N GLU A 86 -28.72 -1.89 -28.59
CA GLU A 86 -29.82 -2.68 -29.17
C GLU A 86 -29.54 -3.08 -30.63
N GLN A 87 -28.91 -2.19 -31.40
CA GLN A 87 -28.46 -2.49 -32.75
C GLN A 87 -27.46 -3.62 -32.75
N ALA A 88 -26.42 -3.51 -31.94
CA ALA A 88 -25.37 -4.52 -31.78
C ALA A 88 -25.91 -5.86 -31.28
N ARG A 89 -26.95 -5.85 -30.38
CA ARG A 89 -27.63 -7.06 -29.91
C ARG A 89 -28.33 -7.80 -31.05
N ARG A 90 -29.01 -7.08 -31.90
CA ARG A 90 -29.70 -7.66 -33.07
C ARG A 90 -28.69 -8.28 -34.03
N TYR A 91 -27.60 -7.58 -34.30
CA TYR A 91 -26.52 -8.09 -35.15
C TYR A 91 -25.88 -9.34 -34.55
N ALA A 92 -25.56 -9.33 -33.26
CA ALA A 92 -24.98 -10.47 -32.59
C ALA A 92 -25.94 -11.68 -32.58
N ASN A 93 -27.26 -11.48 -32.42
CA ASN A 93 -28.24 -12.54 -32.51
C ASN A 93 -28.32 -13.13 -33.92
N SER A 94 -28.34 -12.29 -34.98
CA SER A 94 -28.34 -12.74 -36.36
C SER A 94 -27.13 -13.59 -36.77
N GLN A 95 -26.00 -13.36 -36.13
CA GLN A 95 -24.74 -14.13 -36.34
C GLN A 95 -24.57 -15.26 -35.32
N ASN A 96 -25.53 -15.48 -34.42
CA ASN A 96 -25.44 -16.41 -33.30
C ASN A 96 -24.16 -16.20 -32.48
N VAL A 97 -23.83 -14.92 -32.19
CA VAL A 97 -22.63 -14.51 -31.47
C VAL A 97 -22.99 -14.12 -30.05
N ARG A 98 -22.22 -14.58 -29.07
CA ARG A 98 -22.39 -14.28 -27.63
C ARG A 98 -21.83 -12.91 -27.27
N PHE A 99 -20.70 -12.50 -27.85
CA PHE A 99 -19.96 -11.33 -27.41
C PHE A 99 -20.19 -10.12 -28.30
N VAL A 100 -20.24 -8.95 -27.65
CA VAL A 100 -20.39 -7.65 -28.31
C VAL A 100 -19.40 -6.67 -27.73
N ILE A 101 -18.78 -5.86 -28.58
CA ILE A 101 -18.00 -4.68 -28.22
C ILE A 101 -18.72 -3.45 -28.74
N LEU A 102 -18.91 -2.44 -27.87
CA LEU A 102 -19.45 -1.14 -28.25
C LEU A 102 -18.34 -0.11 -28.08
N SER A 103 -18.05 0.69 -29.11
CA SER A 103 -16.95 1.63 -29.05
C SER A 103 -17.22 2.92 -29.83
N ASN A 104 -16.69 4.06 -29.32
CA ASN A 104 -16.59 5.31 -30.08
C ASN A 104 -15.12 5.73 -30.31
N GLY A 105 -14.18 4.81 -30.12
CA GLY A 105 -12.76 5.07 -30.24
C GLY A 105 -12.10 5.64 -28.96
N ASN A 106 -12.89 6.14 -27.99
CA ASN A 106 -12.40 6.69 -26.72
C ASN A 106 -12.98 5.95 -25.50
N ILE A 107 -14.21 5.46 -25.61
CA ILE A 107 -14.92 4.71 -24.57
C ILE A 107 -15.34 3.37 -25.17
N HIS A 108 -15.14 2.31 -24.43
CA HIS A 108 -15.40 0.96 -24.89
C HIS A 108 -16.16 0.18 -23.84
N TYR A 109 -17.10 -0.67 -24.30
CA TYR A 109 -17.81 -1.61 -23.45
C TYR A 109 -17.70 -3.02 -24.05
N PHE A 110 -17.46 -4.00 -23.19
CA PHE A 110 -17.57 -5.41 -23.49
C PHE A 110 -18.90 -5.94 -22.93
N TRP A 111 -19.60 -6.68 -23.73
CA TRP A 111 -20.87 -7.25 -23.35
C TRP A 111 -20.89 -8.74 -23.68
N ASP A 112 -20.99 -9.54 -22.64
CA ASP A 112 -21.36 -10.93 -22.73
C ASP A 112 -22.89 -11.00 -22.58
N LYS A 113 -23.61 -11.30 -23.65
CA LYS A 113 -25.08 -11.28 -23.68
C LYS A 113 -25.73 -12.28 -22.70
N GLU A 114 -25.00 -13.33 -22.32
CA GLU A 114 -25.47 -14.35 -21.39
C GLU A 114 -25.22 -13.95 -19.92
N LEU A 115 -24.31 -13.01 -19.66
CA LEU A 115 -23.91 -12.64 -18.30
C LEU A 115 -24.42 -11.29 -17.80
N GLY A 116 -25.27 -10.60 -18.56
CA GLY A 116 -25.87 -9.36 -18.08
C GLY A 116 -25.64 -8.13 -18.93
N ASN A 117 -25.34 -6.98 -18.31
CA ASN A 117 -25.19 -5.70 -18.98
C ASN A 117 -23.76 -5.45 -19.46
N PRO A 118 -23.56 -4.56 -20.48
CA PRO A 118 -22.25 -4.15 -20.92
C PRO A 118 -21.39 -3.58 -19.78
N THR A 119 -20.15 -4.02 -19.69
CA THR A 119 -19.16 -3.53 -18.72
C THR A 119 -18.11 -2.69 -19.45
N ARG A 120 -17.77 -1.54 -18.89
CA ARG A 120 -16.73 -0.67 -19.45
C ARG A 120 -15.36 -1.38 -19.41
N ILE A 121 -14.63 -1.31 -20.52
CA ILE A 121 -13.29 -1.86 -20.68
C ILE A 121 -12.33 -0.78 -21.20
N SER A 122 -11.05 -0.94 -20.96
CA SER A 122 -9.99 -0.02 -21.42
C SER A 122 -9.22 -0.52 -22.64
N THR A 123 -9.22 -1.84 -22.89
CA THR A 123 -8.64 -2.47 -24.09
C THR A 123 -9.57 -3.57 -24.61
N PHE A 124 -9.40 -3.98 -25.86
CA PHE A 124 -10.21 -5.05 -26.42
C PHE A 124 -9.69 -6.44 -25.99
N PRO A 125 -10.57 -7.43 -25.82
CA PRO A 125 -10.16 -8.81 -25.56
C PRO A 125 -9.48 -9.41 -26.80
N THR A 126 -8.50 -10.29 -26.58
CA THR A 126 -7.86 -11.06 -27.65
C THR A 126 -8.76 -12.23 -28.10
N LEU A 127 -8.47 -12.77 -29.29
CA LEU A 127 -9.16 -13.96 -29.79
C LEU A 127 -9.04 -15.14 -28.82
N GLU A 128 -7.87 -15.35 -28.23
CA GLU A 128 -7.62 -16.43 -27.25
C GLU A 128 -8.49 -16.27 -26.00
N SER A 129 -8.59 -15.06 -25.49
CA SER A 129 -9.45 -14.76 -24.35
C SER A 129 -10.92 -15.00 -24.67
N LEU A 130 -11.40 -14.55 -25.84
CA LEU A 130 -12.80 -14.78 -26.23
C LEU A 130 -13.12 -16.24 -26.48
N LYS A 131 -12.22 -17.04 -27.04
CA LYS A 131 -12.39 -18.49 -27.15
C LYS A 131 -12.58 -19.14 -25.79
N GLY A 132 -11.71 -18.83 -24.83
CA GLY A 132 -11.84 -19.30 -23.49
C GLY A 132 -13.17 -18.88 -22.82
N ASN A 133 -13.65 -17.66 -23.09
CA ASN A 133 -14.93 -17.16 -22.59
C ASN A 133 -16.14 -17.80 -23.29
N LYS A 134 -16.05 -18.18 -24.53
CA LYS A 134 -17.17 -18.82 -25.27
C LYS A 134 -17.63 -20.14 -24.64
N GLU A 135 -16.69 -20.90 -24.10
CA GLU A 135 -16.96 -22.18 -23.44
C GLU A 135 -17.31 -21.98 -21.94
N PHE A 136 -17.18 -20.76 -21.44
CA PHE A 136 -17.39 -20.44 -20.03
C PHE A 136 -18.82 -20.01 -19.78
N ASN A 137 -19.54 -20.80 -19.02
CA ASN A 137 -20.89 -20.55 -18.55
C ASN A 137 -20.92 -20.60 -17.02
N PRO A 138 -20.75 -19.46 -16.33
CA PRO A 138 -20.80 -19.42 -14.88
C PRO A 138 -22.18 -19.82 -14.39
N ASN A 139 -22.20 -20.67 -13.37
CA ASN A 139 -23.43 -21.17 -12.75
C ASN A 139 -23.59 -20.56 -11.37
N THR A 140 -24.23 -19.38 -11.33
CA THR A 140 -24.47 -18.63 -10.09
C THR A 140 -25.30 -19.42 -9.08
N ASP A 141 -26.30 -20.18 -9.54
CA ASP A 141 -27.15 -20.99 -8.66
C ASP A 141 -26.32 -22.08 -7.95
N LYS A 142 -25.41 -22.70 -8.68
CA LYS A 142 -24.51 -23.71 -8.08
C LYS A 142 -23.54 -23.08 -7.08
N LEU A 143 -23.03 -21.87 -7.36
CA LEU A 143 -22.14 -21.15 -6.44
C LEU A 143 -22.87 -20.78 -5.15
N THR A 144 -24.09 -20.27 -5.27
CA THR A 144 -24.88 -19.79 -4.13
C THR A 144 -25.50 -20.91 -3.30
N SER A 145 -25.75 -22.07 -3.90
CA SER A 145 -26.33 -23.25 -3.23
C SER A 145 -25.28 -24.24 -2.68
N GLU A 146 -24.00 -24.13 -3.05
CA GLU A 146 -22.97 -25.03 -2.55
C GLU A 146 -22.77 -24.85 -1.05
N GLU A 147 -22.99 -25.91 -0.28
CA GLU A 147 -22.80 -25.90 1.17
C GLU A 147 -21.38 -26.27 1.53
N LEU A 148 -20.64 -25.35 2.18
CA LEU A 148 -19.31 -25.62 2.67
C LEU A 148 -19.35 -26.15 4.09
N LYS A 149 -18.60 -27.24 4.32
CA LYS A 149 -18.33 -27.78 5.65
C LYS A 149 -16.93 -27.35 6.13
N ASP A 150 -16.70 -27.50 7.41
CA ASP A 150 -15.41 -27.16 8.03
C ASP A 150 -14.22 -27.89 7.38
N ASN A 151 -14.42 -29.13 6.92
CA ASN A 151 -13.40 -29.96 6.27
C ASN A 151 -13.20 -29.67 4.78
N TYR A 152 -13.78 -28.57 4.23
CA TYR A 152 -13.76 -28.27 2.79
C TYR A 152 -12.36 -28.22 2.18
N ILE A 153 -11.39 -27.68 2.91
CA ILE A 153 -9.97 -27.65 2.48
C ILE A 153 -9.26 -28.94 2.86
N ALA A 154 -9.50 -29.48 4.05
CA ALA A 154 -8.90 -30.76 4.48
C ALA A 154 -9.15 -31.90 3.50
N LEU A 155 -10.34 -31.97 2.88
CA LEU A 155 -10.69 -32.94 1.85
C LEU A 155 -9.85 -32.80 0.57
N THR A 156 -9.38 -31.61 0.21
CA THR A 156 -8.44 -31.45 -0.90
C THR A 156 -7.04 -31.93 -0.52
N GLN A 157 -6.60 -31.59 0.69
CA GLN A 157 -5.28 -31.97 1.18
C GLN A 157 -5.14 -33.50 1.37
N ASN A 158 -6.16 -34.16 1.94
CA ASN A 158 -6.23 -35.61 2.13
C ASN A 158 -7.70 -36.06 2.12
N PRO A 159 -8.21 -36.60 1.00
CA PRO A 159 -9.61 -37.07 0.89
C PRO A 159 -9.99 -38.19 1.86
N PHE A 160 -9.01 -38.95 2.36
CA PHE A 160 -9.21 -40.10 3.20
C PHE A 160 -8.72 -39.93 4.64
N TYR A 161 -8.54 -38.68 5.10
CA TYR A 161 -8.00 -38.37 6.43
C TYR A 161 -8.80 -39.00 7.58
N GLU A 162 -10.09 -39.24 7.41
CA GLU A 162 -10.96 -39.85 8.42
C GLU A 162 -10.70 -41.36 8.60
N GLN A 163 -10.01 -42.02 7.66
CA GLN A 163 -9.66 -43.44 7.73
C GLN A 163 -8.39 -43.67 8.55
N ASP A 164 -7.63 -42.64 8.90
CA ASP A 164 -6.45 -42.80 9.75
C ASP A 164 -6.89 -43.14 11.19
N PRO A 165 -6.36 -44.20 11.83
CA PRO A 165 -6.72 -44.59 13.19
C PRO A 165 -6.54 -43.50 14.23
N ARG A 166 -5.60 -42.55 13.99
CA ARG A 166 -5.36 -41.38 14.86
C ARG A 166 -6.50 -40.38 14.82
N TRP A 167 -7.27 -40.33 13.73
CA TRP A 167 -8.42 -39.46 13.60
C TRP A 167 -9.57 -39.84 14.53
N SER A 168 -9.79 -41.13 14.73
CA SER A 168 -10.85 -41.69 15.59
C SER A 168 -10.51 -41.63 17.09
N ASP A 169 -9.22 -41.42 17.43
CA ASP A 169 -8.73 -41.29 18.80
C ASP A 169 -8.66 -39.79 19.17
N GLU A 170 -9.59 -39.33 20.00
CA GLU A 170 -9.65 -37.89 20.38
C GLU A 170 -8.34 -37.39 21.02
N GLY A 171 -7.61 -38.23 21.75
CA GLY A 171 -6.31 -37.92 22.35
C GLY A 171 -5.18 -37.70 21.31
N LYS A 172 -5.30 -38.34 20.13
CA LYS A 172 -4.30 -38.28 19.06
C LYS A 172 -4.72 -37.38 17.89
N LYS A 173 -5.99 -37.06 17.77
CA LYS A 173 -6.57 -36.27 16.68
C LYS A 173 -5.86 -34.93 16.46
N GLN A 174 -5.62 -34.18 17.53
CA GLN A 174 -4.94 -32.91 17.43
C GLN A 174 -3.48 -33.05 16.97
N ASN A 175 -2.79 -34.08 17.42
CA ASN A 175 -1.43 -34.34 16.96
C ASN A 175 -1.44 -34.77 15.48
N PHE A 176 -2.40 -35.61 15.06
CA PHE A 176 -2.59 -35.99 13.67
C PHE A 176 -2.80 -34.75 12.76
N ILE A 177 -3.69 -33.84 13.13
CA ILE A 177 -3.92 -32.59 12.37
C ILE A 177 -2.62 -31.80 12.24
N THR A 178 -1.87 -31.68 13.34
CA THR A 178 -0.60 -30.94 13.35
C THR A 178 0.46 -31.61 12.48
N ASP A 179 0.61 -32.90 12.58
CA ASP A 179 1.62 -33.71 11.86
C ASP A 179 1.35 -33.74 10.36
N THR A 180 0.08 -33.84 9.97
CA THR A 180 -0.35 -33.88 8.56
C THR A 180 -0.54 -32.53 7.93
N GLY A 181 -0.61 -31.45 8.74
CA GLY A 181 -0.85 -30.07 8.25
C GLY A 181 -2.24 -29.91 7.64
N LEU A 182 -3.24 -30.64 8.10
CA LEU A 182 -4.64 -30.49 7.67
C LEU A 182 -5.23 -29.16 8.17
N HIS A 183 -6.03 -28.52 7.33
CA HIS A 183 -6.65 -27.24 7.63
C HIS A 183 -8.17 -27.33 7.55
N PHE A 184 -8.83 -26.95 8.63
CA PHE A 184 -10.27 -26.89 8.75
C PHE A 184 -10.74 -25.45 8.80
N LEU A 185 -11.85 -25.13 8.13
CA LEU A 185 -12.48 -23.83 8.19
C LEU A 185 -13.16 -23.63 9.54
N ARG A 186 -12.98 -22.45 10.11
CA ARG A 186 -13.65 -22.06 11.34
C ARG A 186 -15.06 -21.54 11.03
N GLN A 187 -15.95 -21.53 12.03
CA GLN A 187 -17.34 -21.13 11.82
C GLN A 187 -17.46 -19.75 11.17
N TYR A 188 -16.72 -18.74 11.65
CA TYR A 188 -16.75 -17.39 11.06
C TYR A 188 -16.24 -17.35 9.59
N GLN A 189 -15.37 -18.27 9.19
CA GLN A 189 -14.93 -18.37 7.78
C GLN A 189 -16.05 -18.97 6.90
N LEU A 190 -16.79 -19.92 7.43
CA LEU A 190 -18.00 -20.45 6.77
C LEU A 190 -19.07 -19.35 6.65
N ASP A 191 -19.26 -18.54 7.69
CA ASP A 191 -20.21 -17.42 7.68
C ASP A 191 -19.78 -16.32 6.69
N ALA A 192 -18.47 -16.08 6.55
CA ALA A 192 -17.92 -15.20 5.52
C ALA A 192 -18.26 -15.69 4.10
N VAL A 193 -18.09 -16.98 3.83
CA VAL A 193 -18.48 -17.57 2.53
C VAL A 193 -19.99 -17.44 2.29
N LYS A 194 -20.82 -17.73 3.30
CA LYS A 194 -22.27 -17.54 3.19
C LYS A 194 -22.67 -16.09 2.90
N SER A 195 -21.96 -15.12 3.49
CA SER A 195 -22.18 -13.70 3.22
C SER A 195 -21.83 -13.32 1.77
N LEU A 196 -20.75 -13.91 1.22
CA LEU A 196 -20.41 -13.76 -0.19
C LEU A 196 -21.49 -14.39 -1.09
N GLN A 197 -21.90 -15.62 -0.81
CA GLN A 197 -22.95 -16.33 -1.57
C GLN A 197 -24.26 -15.54 -1.60
N ARG A 198 -24.67 -14.96 -0.46
CA ARG A 198 -25.83 -14.05 -0.38
C ARG A 198 -25.65 -12.82 -1.26
N ALA A 199 -24.50 -12.14 -1.18
CA ALA A 199 -24.23 -10.97 -1.99
C ALA A 199 -24.24 -11.31 -3.50
N VAL A 200 -23.72 -12.48 -3.89
CA VAL A 200 -23.80 -12.96 -5.28
C VAL A 200 -25.26 -13.22 -5.69
N SER A 201 -26.08 -13.81 -4.83
CA SER A 201 -27.52 -14.03 -5.13
C SER A 201 -28.31 -12.71 -5.27
N GLU A 202 -27.83 -11.63 -4.64
CA GLU A 202 -28.33 -10.26 -4.81
C GLU A 202 -27.80 -9.56 -6.09
N GLY A 203 -27.01 -10.26 -6.90
CA GLY A 203 -26.44 -9.73 -8.14
C GLY A 203 -25.20 -8.85 -7.94
N LYS A 204 -24.61 -8.82 -6.75
CA LYS A 204 -23.36 -8.09 -6.49
C LYS A 204 -22.17 -8.86 -7.08
N ASN A 205 -21.19 -8.11 -7.60
CA ASN A 205 -19.96 -8.63 -8.16
C ASN A 205 -18.72 -8.09 -7.47
N ARG A 206 -18.90 -7.32 -6.37
CA ARG A 206 -17.83 -6.75 -5.55
C ARG A 206 -18.11 -7.06 -4.08
N PHE A 207 -17.08 -7.48 -3.36
CA PHE A 207 -17.18 -7.96 -1.99
C PHE A 207 -16.01 -7.44 -1.18
N LEU A 208 -16.25 -7.04 0.07
CA LEU A 208 -15.23 -6.62 1.01
C LEU A 208 -15.33 -7.43 2.30
N PHE A 209 -14.24 -8.09 2.69
CA PHE A 209 -14.11 -8.73 3.97
C PHE A 209 -13.18 -7.94 4.87
N GLU A 210 -13.74 -7.34 5.89
CA GLU A 210 -13.02 -6.67 6.96
C GLU A 210 -12.73 -7.69 8.07
N MET A 211 -11.49 -8.18 8.11
CA MET A 211 -11.10 -9.25 9.03
C MET A 211 -9.78 -8.92 9.71
N ALA A 212 -9.73 -9.06 11.03
CA ALA A 212 -8.54 -8.83 11.82
C ALA A 212 -7.33 -9.65 11.31
N THR A 213 -6.12 -9.18 11.59
CA THR A 213 -4.92 -9.95 11.32
C THR A 213 -4.94 -11.25 12.14
N GLY A 214 -4.52 -12.36 11.52
CA GLY A 214 -4.50 -13.63 12.23
C GLY A 214 -5.75 -14.49 12.13
N THR A 215 -6.76 -14.03 11.44
CA THR A 215 -8.02 -14.76 11.24
C THR A 215 -7.97 -15.77 10.09
N GLY A 216 -6.80 -15.99 9.47
CA GLY A 216 -6.67 -16.95 8.37
C GLY A 216 -7.30 -16.48 7.05
N LYS A 217 -7.13 -15.19 6.70
CA LYS A 217 -7.61 -14.61 5.42
C LYS A 217 -7.19 -15.43 4.20
N THR A 218 -5.94 -15.94 4.19
CA THR A 218 -5.42 -16.75 3.08
C THR A 218 -6.11 -18.10 2.96
N LEU A 219 -6.44 -18.76 4.08
CA LEU A 219 -7.22 -20.02 4.09
C LEU A 219 -8.64 -19.78 3.58
N LEU A 220 -9.28 -18.70 4.02
CA LEU A 220 -10.60 -18.30 3.54
C LEU A 220 -10.57 -17.97 2.04
N ALA A 221 -9.55 -17.22 1.57
CA ALA A 221 -9.35 -16.98 0.14
C ALA A 221 -9.26 -18.28 -0.65
N SER A 222 -8.51 -19.27 -0.14
CA SER A 222 -8.41 -20.59 -0.78
C SER A 222 -9.76 -21.30 -0.88
N ALA A 223 -10.57 -21.22 0.16
CA ALA A 223 -11.92 -21.82 0.15
C ALA A 223 -12.84 -21.12 -0.90
N ILE A 224 -12.75 -19.81 -1.03
CA ILE A 224 -13.50 -19.03 -2.04
C ILE A 224 -12.99 -19.34 -3.45
N ILE A 225 -11.67 -19.38 -3.65
CA ILE A 225 -11.06 -19.79 -4.92
C ILE A 225 -11.57 -21.16 -5.34
N LYS A 226 -11.47 -22.15 -4.44
CA LYS A 226 -11.95 -23.50 -4.68
C LYS A 226 -13.44 -23.53 -4.98
N LEU A 227 -14.26 -22.75 -4.28
CA LEU A 227 -15.69 -22.65 -4.51
C LEU A 227 -15.99 -22.14 -5.94
N TYR A 228 -15.37 -21.05 -6.37
CA TYR A 228 -15.56 -20.49 -7.70
C TYR A 228 -15.11 -21.45 -8.81
N LEU A 229 -13.96 -22.07 -8.65
CA LEU A 229 -13.43 -23.04 -9.64
C LEU A 229 -14.27 -24.30 -9.69
N LYS A 230 -14.60 -24.90 -8.54
CA LYS A 230 -15.40 -26.15 -8.44
C LYS A 230 -16.81 -25.98 -9.01
N THR A 231 -17.43 -24.82 -8.79
CA THR A 231 -18.80 -24.55 -9.28
C THR A 231 -18.82 -24.05 -10.73
N GLY A 232 -17.65 -23.88 -11.37
CA GLY A 232 -17.52 -23.37 -12.72
C GLY A 232 -17.82 -21.88 -12.85
N ASN A 233 -17.70 -21.10 -11.77
CA ASN A 233 -17.90 -19.65 -11.77
C ASN A 233 -16.61 -18.86 -11.96
N ALA A 234 -15.47 -19.54 -12.00
CA ALA A 234 -14.20 -19.01 -12.48
C ALA A 234 -13.41 -20.10 -13.21
N ARG A 235 -12.68 -19.72 -14.26
CA ARG A 235 -11.65 -20.52 -14.91
C ARG A 235 -10.29 -20.14 -14.37
N ARG A 236 -10.11 -18.85 -14.10
CA ARG A 236 -8.84 -18.30 -13.63
C ARG A 236 -9.08 -17.18 -12.61
N VAL A 237 -8.26 -17.24 -11.57
CA VAL A 237 -8.30 -16.29 -10.45
C VAL A 237 -7.00 -15.50 -10.43
N LEU A 238 -7.09 -14.16 -10.28
CA LEU A 238 -5.96 -13.29 -10.02
C LEU A 238 -5.90 -12.99 -8.52
N PHE A 239 -4.79 -13.35 -7.88
CA PHE A 239 -4.54 -13.03 -6.48
C PHE A 239 -3.47 -11.95 -6.38
N LEU A 240 -3.88 -10.75 -5.95
CA LEU A 240 -3.03 -9.58 -5.82
C LEU A 240 -2.53 -9.45 -4.39
N VAL A 241 -1.22 -9.37 -4.23
CA VAL A 241 -0.55 -9.14 -2.96
C VAL A 241 0.20 -7.80 -2.97
N ASP A 242 0.45 -7.26 -1.80
CA ASP A 242 1.09 -5.95 -1.65
C ASP A 242 2.61 -5.99 -1.90
N ARG A 243 3.30 -7.05 -1.44
CA ARG A 243 4.77 -7.16 -1.48
C ARG A 243 5.24 -8.48 -2.08
N LEU A 244 6.44 -8.45 -2.65
CA LEU A 244 7.05 -9.61 -3.30
C LEU A 244 7.23 -10.82 -2.36
N GLU A 245 7.50 -10.58 -1.08
CA GLU A 245 7.62 -11.66 -0.10
C GLU A 245 6.30 -12.41 0.09
N LEU A 246 5.18 -11.72 -0.06
CA LEU A 246 3.85 -12.30 0.07
C LEU A 246 3.47 -13.18 -1.11
N GLU A 247 4.07 -12.98 -2.31
CA GLU A 247 3.87 -13.87 -3.47
C GLU A 247 4.27 -15.32 -3.12
N ASN A 248 5.47 -15.50 -2.54
CA ASN A 248 5.96 -16.82 -2.16
C ASN A 248 5.14 -17.46 -1.03
N GLN A 249 4.70 -16.65 -0.07
CA GLN A 249 3.85 -17.14 1.03
C GLN A 249 2.47 -17.57 0.51
N ALA A 250 1.87 -16.77 -0.36
CA ALA A 250 0.59 -17.08 -0.98
C ALA A 250 0.69 -18.33 -1.87
N GLU A 251 1.74 -18.44 -2.69
CA GLU A 251 1.97 -19.63 -3.54
C GLU A 251 2.10 -20.89 -2.70
N LYS A 252 2.93 -20.85 -1.65
CA LYS A 252 3.11 -21.98 -0.73
C LYS A 252 1.79 -22.37 -0.05
N ALA A 253 1.01 -21.39 0.39
CA ALA A 253 -0.28 -21.62 1.01
C ALA A 253 -1.28 -22.24 0.02
N PHE A 254 -1.41 -21.70 -1.19
CA PHE A 254 -2.33 -22.24 -2.20
C PHE A 254 -1.90 -23.61 -2.69
N LYS A 255 -0.60 -23.88 -2.84
CA LYS A 255 -0.11 -25.23 -3.10
C LYS A 255 -0.53 -26.22 -2.02
N ASN A 256 -0.44 -25.82 -0.75
CA ASN A 256 -0.86 -26.65 0.38
C ASN A 256 -2.37 -26.86 0.46
N TYR A 257 -3.17 -25.85 0.13
CA TYR A 257 -4.62 -25.88 0.31
C TYR A 257 -5.41 -26.36 -0.92
N LEU A 258 -4.88 -26.15 -2.13
CA LEU A 258 -5.62 -26.36 -3.38
C LEU A 258 -5.08 -27.51 -4.24
N GLN A 259 -3.85 -27.97 -4.02
CA GLN A 259 -3.33 -29.14 -4.75
C GLN A 259 -3.90 -30.44 -4.16
N PRO A 260 -4.09 -31.48 -5.00
CA PRO A 260 -3.75 -31.53 -6.42
C PRO A 260 -4.78 -30.92 -7.37
N ASP A 261 -5.93 -30.45 -6.87
CA ASP A 261 -7.09 -30.06 -7.69
C ASP A 261 -6.81 -28.86 -8.60
N TYR A 262 -6.05 -27.86 -8.09
CA TYR A 262 -5.80 -26.59 -8.80
C TYR A 262 -4.34 -26.16 -8.68
N ARG A 263 -3.83 -25.57 -9.78
CA ARG A 263 -2.46 -25.09 -9.88
C ARG A 263 -2.38 -23.60 -9.56
N ALA A 264 -1.52 -23.21 -8.63
CA ALA A 264 -1.19 -21.84 -8.31
C ALA A 264 0.25 -21.51 -8.74
N VAL A 265 0.45 -20.35 -9.39
CA VAL A 265 1.76 -19.90 -9.89
C VAL A 265 2.00 -18.44 -9.63
N ILE A 266 3.26 -18.07 -9.39
CA ILE A 266 3.69 -16.66 -9.36
C ILE A 266 3.90 -16.21 -10.81
N PHE A 267 3.21 -15.15 -11.23
CA PHE A 267 3.26 -14.62 -12.59
C PHE A 267 4.67 -14.31 -13.06
N LYS A 268 5.49 -13.63 -12.24
CA LYS A 268 6.86 -13.25 -12.58
C LYS A 268 7.75 -14.43 -12.96
N GLN A 269 7.51 -15.60 -12.39
CA GLN A 269 8.27 -16.83 -12.63
C GLN A 269 7.68 -17.66 -13.78
N ASN A 270 6.45 -17.41 -14.19
CA ASN A 270 5.69 -18.22 -15.15
C ASN A 270 5.04 -17.37 -16.27
N ARG A 271 5.79 -16.42 -16.84
CA ARG A 271 5.26 -15.43 -17.78
C ARG A 271 4.65 -16.04 -19.05
N ASP A 272 5.20 -17.14 -19.50
CA ASP A 272 4.76 -17.79 -20.74
C ASP A 272 3.66 -18.84 -20.51
N ASP A 273 3.56 -19.35 -19.28
CA ASP A 273 2.69 -20.48 -18.92
C ASP A 273 1.57 -20.16 -17.92
N TRP A 274 1.42 -18.89 -17.52
CA TRP A 274 0.42 -18.49 -16.52
C TRP A 274 -1.01 -18.87 -16.92
N ARG A 275 -1.29 -18.93 -18.24
CA ARG A 275 -2.62 -19.36 -18.75
C ARG A 275 -2.96 -20.82 -18.48
N LYS A 276 -1.97 -21.64 -18.11
CA LYS A 276 -2.15 -23.05 -17.74
C LYS A 276 -2.45 -23.25 -16.25
N ALA A 277 -2.50 -22.18 -15.48
CA ALA A 277 -2.79 -22.21 -14.05
C ALA A 277 -4.16 -21.59 -13.77
N GLU A 278 -4.85 -22.16 -12.79
CA GLU A 278 -6.13 -21.63 -12.32
C GLU A 278 -5.96 -20.44 -11.38
N VAL A 279 -4.83 -20.35 -10.66
CA VAL A 279 -4.55 -19.24 -9.75
C VAL A 279 -3.23 -18.58 -10.12
N VAL A 280 -3.30 -17.28 -10.45
CA VAL A 280 -2.14 -16.45 -10.78
C VAL A 280 -1.91 -15.44 -9.66
N ILE A 281 -0.71 -15.48 -9.08
CA ILE A 281 -0.31 -14.63 -7.96
C ILE A 281 0.66 -13.57 -8.48
N THR A 282 0.43 -12.30 -8.14
CA THR A 282 1.35 -11.22 -8.49
C THR A 282 1.20 -10.04 -7.54
N THR A 283 2.24 -9.19 -7.46
CA THR A 283 2.09 -7.87 -6.85
C THR A 283 1.55 -6.87 -7.87
N ILE A 284 0.82 -5.86 -7.37
CA ILE A 284 0.34 -4.76 -8.22
C ILE A 284 1.53 -4.05 -8.89
N GLN A 285 2.61 -3.79 -8.14
CA GLN A 285 3.81 -3.14 -8.65
C GLN A 285 4.45 -3.93 -9.81
N SER A 286 4.47 -5.27 -9.74
CA SER A 286 5.05 -6.11 -10.80
C SER A 286 4.35 -5.97 -12.16
N ILE A 287 3.09 -5.59 -12.18
CA ILE A 287 2.28 -5.46 -13.38
C ILE A 287 1.93 -4.01 -13.75
N SER A 288 2.12 -3.05 -12.82
CA SER A 288 1.92 -1.62 -13.08
C SER A 288 3.06 -0.99 -13.86
N HIS A 289 4.30 -1.44 -13.63
CA HIS A 289 5.48 -0.88 -14.28
C HIS A 289 5.35 -0.90 -15.80
N ASP A 290 5.50 0.25 -16.47
CA ASP A 290 5.37 0.44 -17.92
C ASP A 290 4.00 -0.02 -18.49
N ASN A 291 2.94 0.07 -17.70
CA ASN A 291 1.62 -0.42 -18.07
C ASN A 291 1.62 -1.88 -18.59
N LYS A 292 2.46 -2.70 -17.99
CA LYS A 292 2.69 -4.07 -18.41
C LYS A 292 1.42 -4.92 -18.40
N TYR A 293 0.49 -4.63 -17.48
CA TYR A 293 -0.79 -5.32 -17.41
C TYR A 293 -1.59 -5.17 -18.73
N LEU A 294 -1.56 -4.00 -19.39
CA LEU A 294 -2.22 -3.77 -20.67
C LEU A 294 -1.64 -4.62 -21.82
N LYS A 295 -0.33 -4.91 -21.76
CA LYS A 295 0.40 -5.68 -22.78
C LYS A 295 0.32 -7.19 -22.56
N THR A 296 0.03 -7.61 -21.32
CA THR A 296 0.10 -9.02 -20.91
C THR A 296 -1.27 -9.67 -20.77
N PHE A 297 -2.23 -8.90 -20.27
CA PHE A 297 -3.57 -9.38 -19.93
C PHE A 297 -4.64 -8.65 -20.73
N THR A 298 -5.77 -9.32 -20.87
CA THR A 298 -7.00 -8.71 -21.36
C THR A 298 -8.03 -8.56 -20.21
N PRO A 299 -9.00 -7.66 -20.32
CA PRO A 299 -10.01 -7.47 -19.27
C PRO A 299 -10.75 -8.75 -18.86
N THR A 300 -10.82 -9.75 -19.74
CA THR A 300 -11.56 -11.00 -19.61
C THR A 300 -10.71 -12.20 -19.19
N ASP A 301 -9.43 -12.01 -18.91
CA ASP A 301 -8.52 -13.13 -18.57
C ASP A 301 -8.75 -13.73 -17.18
N PHE A 302 -9.37 -12.97 -16.27
CA PHE A 302 -9.64 -13.40 -14.90
C PHE A 302 -11.12 -13.22 -14.55
N ASP A 303 -11.72 -14.27 -14.01
CA ASP A 303 -13.15 -14.29 -13.64
C ASP A 303 -13.38 -13.92 -12.18
N LEU A 304 -12.33 -14.04 -11.34
CA LEU A 304 -12.30 -13.60 -9.96
C LEU A 304 -10.96 -12.91 -9.66
N ILE A 305 -11.02 -11.71 -9.10
CA ILE A 305 -9.86 -10.94 -8.66
C ILE A 305 -9.94 -10.80 -7.14
N ILE A 306 -8.94 -11.30 -6.44
CA ILE A 306 -8.83 -11.18 -4.99
C ILE A 306 -7.66 -10.25 -4.67
N SER A 307 -7.89 -9.20 -3.91
CA SER A 307 -6.84 -8.33 -3.40
C SER A 307 -6.64 -8.55 -1.91
N ASP A 308 -5.49 -9.07 -1.54
CA ASP A 308 -5.05 -9.05 -0.14
C ASP A 308 -4.58 -7.63 0.22
N GLU A 309 -4.82 -7.21 1.46
CA GLU A 309 -4.64 -5.83 1.91
C GLU A 309 -5.32 -4.81 0.97
N ALA A 310 -6.62 -5.03 0.73
CA ALA A 310 -7.42 -4.34 -0.29
C ALA A 310 -7.42 -2.81 -0.17
N HIS A 311 -7.15 -2.26 1.01
CA HIS A 311 -7.02 -0.82 1.23
C HIS A 311 -5.88 -0.18 0.40
N ARG A 312 -4.90 -0.97 -0.06
CA ARG A 312 -3.81 -0.52 -0.93
C ARG A 312 -4.17 -0.55 -2.42
N SER A 313 -5.21 -1.30 -2.78
CA SER A 313 -5.69 -1.40 -4.17
C SER A 313 -6.51 -0.20 -4.64
N ILE A 314 -6.82 0.73 -3.73
CA ILE A 314 -7.72 1.86 -4.00
C ILE A 314 -7.00 3.14 -4.45
N SER A 315 -5.66 3.21 -4.33
CA SER A 315 -4.88 4.40 -4.64
C SER A 315 -4.26 4.34 -6.05
N GLY A 316 -4.28 5.46 -6.76
CA GLY A 316 -3.54 5.72 -8.01
C GLY A 316 -3.56 4.61 -9.05
N ASN A 317 -2.39 4.24 -9.51
CA ASN A 317 -2.18 3.21 -10.53
C ASN A 317 -2.69 1.82 -10.10
N SER A 318 -2.70 1.52 -8.81
CA SER A 318 -3.20 0.24 -8.27
C SER A 318 -4.67 0.04 -8.57
N ARG A 319 -5.48 1.09 -8.42
CA ARG A 319 -6.89 1.04 -8.74
C ARG A 319 -7.14 0.82 -10.23
N THR A 320 -6.39 1.51 -11.09
CA THR A 320 -6.52 1.36 -12.54
C THR A 320 -6.36 -0.10 -12.96
N ILE A 321 -5.39 -0.80 -12.39
CA ILE A 321 -5.15 -2.22 -12.64
C ILE A 321 -6.29 -3.08 -12.10
N PHE A 322 -6.74 -2.79 -10.85
CA PHE A 322 -7.84 -3.52 -10.24
C PHE A 322 -9.15 -3.37 -11.03
N GLU A 323 -9.43 -2.16 -11.53
CA GLU A 323 -10.61 -1.86 -12.35
C GLU A 323 -10.49 -2.36 -13.79
N TYR A 324 -9.28 -2.64 -14.27
CA TYR A 324 -9.03 -3.14 -15.62
C TYR A 324 -9.76 -4.45 -15.90
N PHE A 325 -9.78 -5.35 -14.94
CA PHE A 325 -10.41 -6.66 -15.08
C PHE A 325 -11.92 -6.59 -14.78
N ILE A 326 -12.73 -7.29 -15.57
CA ILE A 326 -14.20 -7.27 -15.44
C ILE A 326 -14.77 -8.38 -14.54
N GLY A 327 -13.96 -9.33 -14.09
CA GLY A 327 -14.38 -10.41 -13.19
C GLY A 327 -14.89 -9.93 -11.82
N HIS A 328 -15.44 -10.84 -11.04
CA HIS A 328 -15.82 -10.57 -9.64
C HIS A 328 -14.63 -10.11 -8.82
N LYS A 329 -14.84 -9.21 -7.86
CA LYS A 329 -13.79 -8.58 -7.06
C LYS A 329 -13.99 -8.79 -5.58
N LEU A 330 -13.01 -9.39 -4.91
CA LEU A 330 -13.00 -9.60 -3.47
C LEU A 330 -11.82 -8.86 -2.85
N GLY A 331 -12.11 -7.97 -1.91
CA GLY A 331 -11.11 -7.32 -1.06
C GLY A 331 -11.01 -8.00 0.30
N LEU A 332 -9.79 -8.30 0.73
CA LEU A 332 -9.48 -8.78 2.08
C LEU A 332 -8.64 -7.73 2.79
N THR A 333 -9.07 -7.25 3.94
CA THR A 333 -8.32 -6.25 4.70
C THR A 333 -8.65 -6.29 6.19
N ALA A 334 -7.69 -5.92 7.02
CA ALA A 334 -7.93 -5.64 8.44
C ALA A 334 -8.22 -4.15 8.70
N THR A 335 -7.91 -3.30 7.73
CA THR A 335 -7.89 -1.84 7.88
C THR A 335 -8.47 -1.17 6.64
N PRO A 336 -9.80 -1.26 6.41
CA PRO A 336 -10.41 -0.53 5.32
C PRO A 336 -10.21 0.98 5.53
N LYS A 337 -9.77 1.68 4.49
CA LYS A 337 -9.57 3.13 4.50
C LYS A 337 -10.90 3.83 4.23
N ASP A 338 -11.17 4.88 4.99
CA ASP A 338 -12.30 5.77 4.78
C ASP A 338 -11.87 7.22 5.06
N TYR A 339 -11.26 7.83 4.08
CA TYR A 339 -10.81 9.22 4.15
C TYR A 339 -11.94 10.25 4.16
N LEU A 340 -13.19 9.80 3.95
CA LEU A 340 -14.35 10.69 3.90
C LEU A 340 -14.88 11.07 5.29
N LYS A 341 -14.55 10.31 6.34
CA LYS A 341 -15.04 10.59 7.70
C LYS A 341 -14.64 11.95 8.25
N ASN A 342 -13.52 12.49 7.79
CA ASN A 342 -12.94 13.73 8.30
C ASN A 342 -13.20 14.96 7.42
N LEU A 343 -13.88 14.79 6.28
CA LEU A 343 -14.26 15.90 5.41
C LEU A 343 -15.63 16.45 5.86
N SER A 344 -15.67 17.73 6.18
CA SER A 344 -16.95 18.36 6.53
C SER A 344 -17.87 18.38 5.30
N GLN A 345 -19.17 18.10 5.52
CA GLN A 345 -20.18 18.10 4.45
C GLN A 345 -20.29 19.45 3.71
N LYS A 346 -19.69 20.52 4.22
CA LYS A 346 -19.75 21.87 3.65
C LYS A 346 -18.76 22.14 2.51
N ASP A 347 -17.72 21.32 2.38
CA ASP A 347 -16.64 21.55 1.42
C ASP A 347 -16.80 20.74 0.12
N ILE A 348 -18.00 20.22 -0.15
CA ILE A 348 -18.20 19.21 -1.16
C ILE A 348 -19.37 19.57 -2.06
N ASP A 349 -19.09 19.90 -3.30
CA ASP A 349 -20.11 20.09 -4.34
C ASP A 349 -20.59 18.72 -4.86
N GLU A 350 -21.78 18.31 -4.38
CA GLU A 350 -22.42 17.04 -4.81
C GLU A 350 -22.82 17.04 -6.28
N SER A 351 -22.78 18.18 -6.94
CA SER A 351 -23.13 18.33 -8.36
C SER A 351 -21.96 18.11 -9.31
N ASP A 352 -20.69 18.07 -8.83
CA ASP A 352 -19.53 17.82 -9.67
C ASP A 352 -19.23 16.30 -9.77
N PRO A 353 -19.37 15.68 -10.96
CA PRO A 353 -19.05 14.27 -11.18
C PRO A 353 -17.58 13.92 -10.85
N ARG A 354 -16.65 14.88 -10.95
CA ARG A 354 -15.23 14.68 -10.65
C ARG A 354 -14.98 14.56 -9.15
N GLU A 355 -15.72 15.32 -8.34
CA GLU A 355 -15.65 15.19 -6.89
C GLU A 355 -16.25 13.88 -6.39
N MET A 356 -17.33 13.43 -7.04
CA MET A 356 -17.94 12.14 -6.74
C MET A 356 -17.02 10.96 -7.10
N GLU A 357 -16.30 11.06 -8.21
CA GLU A 357 -15.29 10.08 -8.62
C GLU A 357 -14.09 10.10 -7.66
N ARG A 358 -13.62 11.28 -7.27
CA ARG A 358 -12.56 11.47 -6.29
C ARG A 358 -12.91 10.90 -4.92
N ARG A 359 -14.16 11.01 -4.46
CA ARG A 359 -14.69 10.39 -3.23
C ARG A 359 -14.68 8.86 -3.30
N ASN A 360 -15.11 8.30 -4.43
CA ASN A 360 -15.06 6.86 -4.63
C ASN A 360 -13.63 6.33 -4.60
N LEU A 361 -12.65 7.17 -4.93
CA LEU A 361 -11.22 6.87 -4.87
C LEU A 361 -10.68 6.78 -3.44
N LEU A 362 -11.30 7.44 -2.49
CA LEU A 362 -10.80 7.61 -1.13
C LEU A 362 -11.42 6.63 -0.10
N SER A 363 -12.31 5.74 -0.54
CA SER A 363 -12.97 4.77 0.36
C SER A 363 -12.86 3.34 -0.16
N THR A 364 -12.27 2.47 0.66
CA THR A 364 -12.23 1.02 0.39
C THR A 364 -13.65 0.47 0.26
N TYR A 365 -14.58 0.90 1.11
CA TYR A 365 -15.97 0.43 1.09
C TYR A 365 -16.64 0.73 -0.25
N LYS A 366 -16.50 1.95 -0.76
CA LYS A 366 -17.09 2.35 -2.05
C LYS A 366 -16.44 1.63 -3.23
N THR A 367 -15.13 1.42 -3.21
CA THR A 367 -14.42 0.66 -4.26
C THR A 367 -14.98 -0.76 -4.39
N PHE A 368 -15.36 -1.37 -3.28
CA PHE A 368 -15.94 -2.71 -3.26
C PHE A 368 -17.48 -2.72 -3.22
N GLY A 369 -18.14 -1.60 -3.55
CA GLY A 369 -19.60 -1.51 -3.67
C GLY A 369 -20.33 -1.71 -2.34
N CYS A 370 -19.70 -1.32 -1.23
CA CYS A 370 -20.29 -1.42 0.10
C CYS A 370 -20.98 -0.11 0.47
N ASP A 371 -22.29 -0.11 0.48
CA ASP A 371 -23.10 1.04 0.88
C ASP A 371 -23.08 1.23 2.40
N GLY A 372 -23.11 2.49 2.86
CA GLY A 372 -23.16 2.80 4.29
C GLY A 372 -21.91 2.41 5.09
N ASN A 373 -20.78 2.16 4.45
CA ASN A 373 -19.55 1.66 5.08
C ASN A 373 -19.72 0.30 5.79
N GLU A 374 -20.67 -0.51 5.29
CA GLU A 374 -20.87 -1.88 5.79
C GLU A 374 -20.17 -2.87 4.83
N PRO A 375 -19.13 -3.60 5.27
CA PRO A 375 -18.48 -4.60 4.44
C PRO A 375 -19.41 -5.80 4.22
N THR A 376 -19.15 -6.58 3.18
CA THR A 376 -19.88 -7.84 2.93
C THR A 376 -19.76 -8.80 4.13
N PHE A 377 -18.62 -8.78 4.82
CA PHE A 377 -18.43 -9.53 6.06
C PHE A 377 -17.43 -8.81 6.96
N ARG A 378 -17.71 -8.81 8.28
CA ARG A 378 -16.84 -8.23 9.30
C ARG A 378 -16.52 -9.24 10.39
N TYR A 379 -15.24 -9.34 10.77
CA TYR A 379 -14.78 -10.14 11.89
C TYR A 379 -13.60 -9.43 12.58
N THR A 380 -13.91 -8.82 13.71
CA THR A 380 -12.98 -7.94 14.43
C THR A 380 -11.99 -8.73 15.31
N LEU A 381 -10.96 -8.04 15.83
CA LEU A 381 -10.06 -8.60 16.82
C LEU A 381 -10.81 -9.05 18.09
N VAL A 382 -11.82 -8.28 18.50
CA VAL A 382 -12.65 -8.59 19.68
C VAL A 382 -13.47 -9.85 19.45
N ASP A 383 -14.05 -10.01 18.27
CA ASP A 383 -14.79 -11.22 17.92
C ASP A 383 -13.86 -12.45 17.95
N GLY A 384 -12.67 -12.33 17.35
CA GLY A 384 -11.67 -13.40 17.38
C GLY A 384 -11.18 -13.77 18.78
N ALA A 385 -11.13 -12.80 19.69
CA ALA A 385 -10.77 -13.05 21.08
C ALA A 385 -11.91 -13.73 21.86
N LYS A 386 -13.16 -13.30 21.66
CA LYS A 386 -14.36 -13.93 22.22
C LYS A 386 -14.48 -15.40 21.81
N ASP A 387 -14.19 -15.68 20.56
CA ASP A 387 -14.23 -17.04 20.00
C ASP A 387 -12.99 -17.87 20.37
N GLY A 388 -12.00 -17.27 21.05
CA GLY A 388 -10.77 -17.94 21.48
C GLY A 388 -9.76 -18.23 20.35
N PHE A 389 -9.91 -17.60 19.21
CA PHE A 389 -8.98 -17.76 18.07
C PHE A 389 -7.86 -16.74 18.04
N LEU A 390 -8.03 -15.64 18.76
CA LEU A 390 -7.02 -14.59 18.92
C LEU A 390 -6.86 -14.26 20.39
N VAL A 391 -5.76 -13.56 20.73
CA VAL A 391 -5.52 -12.99 22.06
C VAL A 391 -5.43 -11.47 21.98
N LEU A 392 -5.87 -10.81 23.05
CA LEU A 392 -5.82 -9.36 23.14
C LEU A 392 -4.47 -8.88 23.70
N PRO A 393 -4.01 -7.68 23.35
CA PRO A 393 -2.87 -7.04 24.00
C PRO A 393 -3.23 -6.61 25.43
N THR A 394 -2.26 -6.68 26.32
CA THR A 394 -2.19 -5.86 27.53
C THR A 394 -1.31 -4.66 27.17
N ALA A 395 -1.92 -3.52 26.94
CA ALA A 395 -1.20 -2.32 26.51
C ALA A 395 -0.61 -1.59 27.72
N ILE A 396 0.69 -1.30 27.66
CA ILE A 396 1.46 -0.69 28.73
C ILE A 396 1.92 0.68 28.24
N ASP A 397 1.53 1.72 28.97
CA ASP A 397 2.01 3.07 28.75
C ASP A 397 3.44 3.22 29.31
N CYS A 398 4.40 3.44 28.42
CA CYS A 398 5.82 3.62 28.76
C CYS A 398 6.33 5.00 28.33
N ARG A 399 5.45 6.01 28.25
CA ARG A 399 5.83 7.37 27.88
C ARG A 399 6.87 7.94 28.83
N THR A 400 7.84 8.67 28.26
CA THR A 400 8.76 9.52 29.01
C THR A 400 8.25 10.95 29.04
N GLU A 401 8.81 11.80 29.90
CA GLU A 401 8.52 13.24 29.85
C GLU A 401 8.83 13.84 28.46
N ILE A 402 9.84 13.32 27.77
CA ILE A 402 10.21 13.73 26.41
C ILE A 402 9.14 13.33 25.40
N THR A 403 8.65 12.09 25.46
CA THR A 403 7.60 11.61 24.56
C THR A 403 6.25 12.27 24.86
N THR A 404 5.97 12.57 26.14
CA THR A 404 4.74 13.30 26.55
C THR A 404 4.80 14.77 26.07
N LYS A 405 5.95 15.42 26.17
CA LYS A 405 6.13 16.80 25.70
C LYS A 405 5.95 16.90 24.18
N LEU A 406 6.42 15.92 23.42
CA LEU A 406 6.17 15.81 21.99
C LEU A 406 4.70 15.69 21.63
N LEU A 407 3.93 14.97 22.45
CA LEU A 407 2.50 14.80 22.24
C LEU A 407 1.71 16.06 22.60
N SER A 408 2.14 16.80 23.63
CA SER A 408 1.40 17.95 24.19
C SER A 408 1.69 19.27 23.47
N ASP A 409 2.95 19.50 23.07
CA ASP A 409 3.34 20.79 22.50
C ASP A 409 3.09 20.89 20.99
N GLU A 410 2.84 19.78 20.29
CA GLU A 410 2.95 19.74 18.85
C GLU A 410 1.85 19.02 18.08
N GLY A 411 0.83 18.48 18.76
CA GLY A 411 -0.26 17.78 18.09
C GLY A 411 0.23 16.83 17.00
N TYR A 412 0.20 15.56 17.22
CA TYR A 412 0.49 14.55 16.18
C TYR A 412 -0.48 14.74 15.02
N ALA A 413 0.01 15.30 13.94
CA ALA A 413 -0.73 15.34 12.71
C ALA A 413 -0.46 14.06 11.93
N VAL A 414 -1.49 13.26 11.71
CA VAL A 414 -1.46 12.16 10.75
C VAL A 414 -1.37 12.78 9.38
N GLN A 415 -0.26 12.58 8.70
CA GLN A 415 -0.27 12.76 7.26
C GLN A 415 -1.03 11.58 6.66
N VAL A 416 -2.08 11.91 5.94
CA VAL A 416 -2.82 10.97 5.13
C VAL A 416 -1.93 10.64 3.93
N GLU A 417 -1.68 9.36 3.69
CA GLU A 417 -0.95 8.88 2.51
C GLU A 417 -1.53 9.51 1.25
N THR A 418 -0.76 10.31 0.57
CA THR A 418 -0.94 10.64 -0.83
C THR A 418 0.06 9.83 -1.66
N GLU A 419 -0.27 9.62 -2.91
CA GLU A 419 0.40 8.73 -3.85
C GLU A 419 1.91 9.02 -4.00
N GLU A 420 2.74 7.96 -3.93
CA GLU A 420 4.16 7.87 -4.32
C GLU A 420 5.18 8.82 -3.66
N GLY A 421 4.79 10.01 -3.16
CA GLY A 421 5.72 10.96 -2.53
C GLY A 421 5.90 10.78 -1.02
N GLU A 422 4.98 10.13 -0.35
CA GLU A 422 4.96 10.04 1.13
C GLU A 422 5.85 8.96 1.72
N GLU A 423 6.19 7.91 0.98
CA GLU A 423 7.21 6.97 1.45
C GLU A 423 8.59 7.64 1.57
N GLU A 424 8.91 8.61 0.74
CA GLU A 424 10.13 9.41 0.87
C GLU A 424 10.04 10.41 2.03
N GLU A 425 8.93 11.05 2.23
CA GLU A 425 8.73 12.02 3.31
C GLU A 425 8.67 11.34 4.69
N VAL A 426 8.01 10.18 4.81
CA VAL A 426 8.03 9.34 6.01
C VAL A 426 9.43 8.81 6.30
N ILE A 427 10.21 8.43 5.30
CA ILE A 427 11.61 8.02 5.47
C ILE A 427 12.48 9.22 5.87
N TYR A 428 12.24 10.40 5.35
CA TYR A 428 12.97 11.62 5.68
C TYR A 428 12.68 12.09 7.11
N ASN A 429 11.43 12.09 7.52
CA ASN A 429 10.99 12.37 8.89
C ASN A 429 11.53 11.32 9.89
N GLN A 430 11.59 10.06 9.51
CA GLN A 430 12.23 9.02 10.30
C GLN A 430 13.73 9.25 10.49
N ARG A 431 14.46 9.69 9.46
CA ARG A 431 15.90 9.99 9.55
C ARG A 431 16.22 11.19 10.44
N ASP A 432 15.40 12.21 10.44
CA ASP A 432 15.56 13.39 11.31
C ASP A 432 15.23 13.04 12.77
N PHE A 433 14.23 12.18 12.98
CA PHE A 433 13.91 11.59 14.27
C PHE A 433 15.10 10.84 14.90
N GLU A 434 15.91 10.16 14.06
CA GLU A 434 17.05 9.37 14.50
C GLU A 434 18.18 10.17 15.11
N ARG A 435 18.47 11.28 14.49
CA ARG A 435 19.68 12.05 14.83
C ARG A 435 19.63 12.64 16.23
N HIS A 436 18.43 12.90 16.75
CA HIS A 436 18.29 13.86 17.83
C HIS A 436 17.41 13.38 18.98
N PHE A 437 16.58 12.35 18.76
CA PHE A 437 15.56 11.94 19.71
C PHE A 437 16.02 10.90 20.72
N PHE A 438 16.93 10.04 20.30
CA PHE A 438 17.38 8.92 21.10
C PHE A 438 18.77 9.18 21.63
N SER A 439 18.85 9.95 22.74
CA SER A 439 20.06 9.96 23.53
C SER A 439 20.31 8.54 24.05
N GLU A 440 21.56 8.21 24.29
CA GLU A 440 21.94 6.90 24.83
C GLU A 440 21.20 6.60 26.15
N GLN A 441 20.96 7.63 26.96
CA GLN A 441 20.22 7.55 28.21
C GLN A 441 18.73 7.24 28.00
N THR A 442 18.07 7.85 27.01
CA THR A 442 16.66 7.55 26.68
C THR A 442 16.50 6.12 26.19
N ASN A 443 17.37 5.66 25.32
CA ASN A 443 17.39 4.29 24.86
C ASN A 443 17.64 3.29 25.99
N PHE A 444 18.52 3.63 26.93
CA PHE A 444 18.79 2.82 28.11
C PHE A 444 17.53 2.69 29.00
N GLU A 445 16.81 3.78 29.27
CA GLU A 445 15.57 3.76 30.04
C GLU A 445 14.46 2.98 29.34
N PHE A 446 14.34 3.09 28.03
CA PHE A 446 13.38 2.30 27.23
C PHE A 446 13.67 0.79 27.36
N VAL A 447 14.92 0.40 27.15
CA VAL A 447 15.34 -0.99 27.27
C VAL A 447 15.17 -1.50 28.71
N LYS A 448 15.51 -0.70 29.71
CA LYS A 448 15.34 -1.05 31.13
C LYS A 448 13.87 -1.28 31.45
N ALA A 449 12.99 -0.35 31.07
CA ALA A 449 11.55 -0.49 31.29
C ALA A 449 11.00 -1.79 30.67
N PHE A 450 11.43 -2.10 29.45
CA PHE A 450 11.08 -3.36 28.79
C PHE A 450 11.64 -4.58 29.56
N MET A 451 12.92 -4.62 29.84
CA MET A 451 13.58 -5.78 30.46
C MET A 451 13.02 -6.11 31.85
N ASP A 452 12.68 -5.07 32.64
CA ASP A 452 12.10 -5.24 33.98
C ASP A 452 10.64 -5.73 33.93
N ASN A 453 9.87 -5.36 32.90
CA ASN A 453 8.44 -5.60 32.83
C ASN A 453 8.03 -6.59 31.73
N ALA A 454 8.95 -7.11 30.93
CA ALA A 454 8.65 -8.04 29.85
C ALA A 454 7.91 -9.29 30.35
N GLN A 455 6.89 -9.70 29.59
CA GLN A 455 6.23 -10.98 29.80
C GLN A 455 7.23 -12.12 29.57
N ARG A 456 7.24 -13.07 30.48
CA ARG A 456 8.20 -14.16 30.49
C ARG A 456 7.60 -15.42 29.88
N ASP A 457 8.43 -16.19 29.21
CA ASP A 457 8.08 -17.52 28.72
C ASP A 457 7.54 -18.34 29.92
N PRO A 458 6.33 -18.91 29.83
CA PRO A 458 5.69 -19.55 30.97
C PRO A 458 6.41 -20.82 31.42
N ILE A 459 7.22 -21.45 30.56
CA ILE A 459 7.98 -22.67 30.87
C ILE A 459 9.34 -22.30 31.43
N THR A 460 10.16 -21.54 30.69
CA THR A 460 11.56 -21.27 31.06
C THR A 460 11.72 -20.10 32.04
N LYS A 461 10.70 -19.28 32.22
CA LYS A 461 10.72 -18.02 32.99
C LYS A 461 11.70 -16.97 32.43
N GLU A 462 12.29 -17.22 31.26
CA GLU A 462 13.09 -16.26 30.51
C GLU A 462 12.24 -15.14 29.90
N ILE A 463 12.89 -14.07 29.44
CA ILE A 463 12.19 -13.05 28.62
C ILE A 463 11.52 -13.76 27.43
N GLY A 464 10.25 -13.56 27.27
CA GLY A 464 9.46 -14.10 26.18
C GLY A 464 9.86 -13.57 24.82
N LYS A 465 9.54 -14.27 23.74
CA LYS A 465 9.80 -13.77 22.39
C LYS A 465 9.23 -12.39 22.20
N THR A 466 10.06 -11.50 21.65
CA THR A 466 9.79 -10.07 21.55
C THR A 466 10.15 -9.54 20.16
N ILE A 467 9.34 -8.63 19.64
CA ILE A 467 9.71 -7.78 18.51
C ILE A 467 9.75 -6.32 18.99
N VAL A 468 10.84 -5.63 18.67
CA VAL A 468 11.04 -4.20 18.95
C VAL A 468 11.02 -3.45 17.63
N PHE A 469 10.12 -2.51 17.47
CA PHE A 469 10.03 -1.62 16.32
C PHE A 469 10.76 -0.31 16.61
N CYS A 470 11.77 -0.02 15.81
CA CYS A 470 12.62 1.17 15.91
C CYS A 470 12.35 2.13 14.77
N VAL A 471 12.73 3.40 14.96
CA VAL A 471 12.57 4.46 13.94
C VAL A 471 13.45 4.17 12.73
N SER A 472 14.67 3.66 12.93
CA SER A 472 15.64 3.48 11.87
C SER A 472 16.65 2.38 12.18
N ARG A 473 17.47 2.05 11.18
CA ARG A 473 18.53 1.04 11.28
C ARG A 473 19.56 1.34 12.35
N LYS A 474 19.97 2.62 12.48
CA LYS A 474 20.93 3.05 13.52
C LYS A 474 20.32 2.95 14.91
N HIS A 475 19.06 3.36 15.06
CA HIS A 475 18.35 3.18 16.31
C HIS A 475 18.23 1.70 16.66
N ALA A 476 17.86 0.85 15.70
CA ALA A 476 17.78 -0.58 15.89
C ALA A 476 19.11 -1.20 16.33
N SER A 477 20.24 -0.76 15.75
CA SER A 477 21.57 -1.20 16.14
C SER A 477 21.91 -0.81 17.60
N LYS A 478 21.62 0.43 18.00
CA LYS A 478 21.84 0.88 19.39
C LYS A 478 20.98 0.12 20.39
N ILE A 479 19.68 -0.04 20.12
CA ILE A 479 18.77 -0.81 20.96
C ILE A 479 19.22 -2.27 21.08
N THR A 480 19.66 -2.88 19.99
CA THR A 480 20.21 -4.25 19.99
C THR A 480 21.41 -4.39 20.90
N GLN A 481 22.35 -3.44 20.83
CA GLN A 481 23.52 -3.43 21.68
C GLN A 481 23.14 -3.30 23.17
N ILE A 482 22.30 -2.32 23.52
CA ILE A 482 21.87 -2.10 24.91
C ILE A 482 21.13 -3.33 25.46
N LEU A 483 20.26 -3.96 24.65
CA LEU A 483 19.55 -5.20 25.04
C LEU A 483 20.54 -6.34 25.34
N ASN A 484 21.57 -6.51 24.53
CA ASN A 484 22.61 -7.54 24.75
C ASN A 484 23.46 -7.22 26.00
N ASP A 485 23.77 -5.95 26.25
CA ASP A 485 24.50 -5.53 27.48
C ASP A 485 23.66 -5.79 28.74
N PHE A 486 22.35 -5.51 28.70
CA PHE A 486 21.43 -5.86 29.78
C PHE A 486 21.36 -7.36 30.00
N ALA A 487 21.19 -8.13 28.92
CA ALA A 487 21.12 -9.59 29.00
C ALA A 487 22.41 -10.22 29.57
N MET A 488 23.58 -9.66 29.22
CA MET A 488 24.87 -10.12 29.76
C MET A 488 24.96 -9.87 31.28
N LYS A 489 24.41 -8.74 31.77
CA LYS A 489 24.37 -8.42 33.19
C LYS A 489 23.33 -9.23 33.95
N MET A 490 22.13 -9.41 33.40
CA MET A 490 21.02 -10.13 34.04
C MET A 490 21.17 -11.64 33.96
N PHE A 491 21.80 -12.17 32.91
CA PHE A 491 21.93 -13.59 32.59
C PHE A 491 23.36 -13.93 32.16
N PRO A 492 24.38 -13.82 33.08
CA PRO A 492 25.78 -14.00 32.76
C PRO A 492 26.05 -15.33 32.05
N GLY A 493 26.77 -15.29 30.92
CA GLY A 493 27.21 -16.47 30.19
C GLY A 493 26.10 -17.22 29.40
N LYS A 494 24.85 -16.72 29.41
CA LYS A 494 23.72 -17.44 28.84
C LYS A 494 23.51 -17.18 27.36
N TYR A 495 23.60 -15.92 26.90
CA TYR A 495 23.23 -15.51 25.54
C TYR A 495 24.44 -15.13 24.65
N ASN A 496 25.53 -14.67 25.20
CA ASN A 496 26.76 -14.28 24.46
C ASN A 496 26.46 -13.37 23.26
N SER A 497 25.76 -12.27 23.45
CA SER A 497 25.32 -11.30 22.43
C SER A 497 24.27 -11.83 21.41
N ASP A 498 23.69 -12.99 21.64
CA ASP A 498 22.62 -13.55 20.81
C ASP A 498 21.21 -13.33 21.41
N PHE A 499 21.11 -12.61 22.52
CA PHE A 499 19.83 -12.31 23.16
C PHE A 499 18.92 -11.47 22.26
N ALA A 500 19.50 -10.41 21.67
CA ALA A 500 18.82 -9.54 20.73
C ALA A 500 19.58 -9.49 19.39
N ILE A 501 18.86 -9.55 18.28
CA ILE A 501 19.44 -9.45 16.94
C ILE A 501 18.66 -8.41 16.14
N GLN A 502 19.40 -7.53 15.44
CA GLN A 502 18.85 -6.62 14.47
C GLN A 502 18.47 -7.38 13.20
N ILE A 503 17.23 -7.17 12.70
CA ILE A 503 16.76 -7.73 11.43
C ILE A 503 16.15 -6.57 10.62
N THR A 504 16.93 -6.08 9.67
CA THR A 504 16.57 -4.96 8.78
C THR A 504 16.88 -5.32 7.33
N SER A 505 16.28 -4.63 6.36
CA SER A 505 16.35 -4.97 4.94
C SER A 505 17.74 -4.94 4.31
N ASP A 506 18.70 -4.28 4.95
CA ASP A 506 20.10 -4.19 4.54
C ASP A 506 20.95 -5.37 5.02
N ILE A 507 20.43 -6.19 5.94
CA ILE A 507 21.17 -7.35 6.46
C ILE A 507 21.03 -8.52 5.49
N PRO A 508 22.12 -9.13 5.05
CA PRO A 508 22.07 -10.32 4.22
C PRO A 508 21.26 -11.44 4.88
N ASN A 509 20.41 -12.11 4.11
CA ASN A 509 19.54 -13.19 4.58
C ASN A 509 18.51 -12.82 5.68
N ALA A 510 18.17 -11.52 5.81
CA ALA A 510 17.20 -11.06 6.81
C ALA A 510 15.86 -11.84 6.77
N GLN A 511 15.37 -12.21 5.60
CA GLN A 511 14.16 -13.04 5.43
C GLN A 511 14.31 -14.43 6.05
N ASN A 512 15.47 -15.08 5.87
CA ASN A 512 15.72 -16.36 6.53
C ASN A 512 15.82 -16.22 8.04
N MET A 513 16.36 -15.08 8.51
CA MET A 513 16.45 -14.78 9.95
C MET A 513 15.07 -14.59 10.57
N THR A 514 14.13 -13.91 9.89
CA THR A 514 12.73 -13.78 10.36
C THR A 514 12.05 -15.15 10.44
N THR A 515 12.23 -15.99 9.42
CA THR A 515 11.69 -17.35 9.38
C THR A 515 12.29 -18.21 10.51
N ASN A 516 13.60 -18.12 10.73
CA ASN A 516 14.28 -18.85 11.79
C ASN A 516 13.84 -18.39 13.19
N PHE A 517 13.55 -17.09 13.37
CA PHE A 517 13.00 -16.59 14.62
C PHE A 517 11.59 -17.14 14.88
N ALA A 518 10.70 -17.13 13.88
CA ALA A 518 9.37 -17.71 14.01
C ALA A 518 9.43 -19.21 14.36
N ASN A 519 10.36 -19.95 13.73
CA ASN A 519 10.52 -21.40 13.90
C ASN A 519 11.43 -21.82 15.07
N ASN A 520 11.78 -20.90 15.97
CA ASN A 520 12.64 -21.16 17.13
C ASN A 520 14.06 -21.70 16.78
N LYS A 521 14.64 -21.22 15.66
CA LYS A 521 15.96 -21.69 15.18
C LYS A 521 17.01 -20.56 15.09
N LEU A 522 16.65 -19.31 15.35
CA LEU A 522 17.59 -18.20 15.23
C LEU A 522 18.66 -18.28 16.31
N SER A 523 19.92 -18.17 15.90
CA SER A 523 21.12 -18.40 16.73
C SER A 523 21.20 -19.78 17.39
N GLY A 524 20.47 -20.74 16.81
CA GLY A 524 20.36 -22.10 17.34
C GLY A 524 19.27 -22.25 18.41
N LEU A 525 19.08 -23.47 18.85
CA LEU A 525 18.17 -23.79 19.95
C LEU A 525 18.75 -23.36 21.29
N SER A 526 17.89 -22.83 22.16
CA SER A 526 18.27 -22.64 23.55
C SER A 526 18.41 -24.00 24.21
N LYS A 527 19.49 -24.20 24.96
CA LYS A 527 19.71 -25.41 25.77
C LYS A 527 19.37 -25.16 27.25
N PHE A 528 18.46 -24.21 27.50
CA PHE A 528 18.15 -23.82 28.88
C PHE A 528 17.27 -24.81 29.62
N LEU A 529 16.51 -25.60 28.87
CA LEU A 529 15.68 -26.67 29.40
C LEU A 529 15.66 -27.79 28.38
N ASP A 530 16.05 -29.03 28.82
CA ASP A 530 16.06 -30.17 27.96
C ASP A 530 14.66 -30.51 27.48
N GLY A 531 14.52 -30.85 26.21
CA GLY A 531 13.22 -31.12 25.58
C GLY A 531 12.37 -29.95 25.22
N TYR A 532 12.70 -28.72 25.64
CA TYR A 532 11.98 -27.47 25.26
C TYR A 532 12.67 -26.76 24.09
N LYS A 533 11.96 -26.73 22.95
CA LYS A 533 12.50 -26.13 21.72
C LYS A 533 12.14 -24.65 21.64
N THR A 534 13.05 -23.80 22.02
CA THR A 534 12.92 -22.33 21.79
C THR A 534 14.23 -21.75 21.24
N SER A 535 14.16 -20.60 20.54
CA SER A 535 15.31 -19.91 19.99
C SER A 535 16.20 -19.33 21.09
N LYS A 536 17.53 -19.38 20.91
CA LYS A 536 18.46 -18.66 21.76
C LYS A 536 18.23 -17.15 21.70
N THR A 537 17.95 -16.61 20.51
CA THR A 537 17.54 -15.22 20.33
C THR A 537 16.13 -15.01 20.85
N ARG A 538 15.96 -14.10 21.81
CA ARG A 538 14.67 -13.78 22.42
C ARG A 538 14.05 -12.51 21.83
N VAL A 539 14.87 -11.59 21.32
CA VAL A 539 14.42 -10.28 20.85
C VAL A 539 14.88 -10.04 19.41
N CYS A 540 13.94 -9.77 18.52
CA CYS A 540 14.21 -9.21 17.19
C CYS A 540 13.98 -7.72 17.18
N VAL A 541 14.97 -6.96 16.75
CA VAL A 541 14.91 -5.51 16.62
C VAL A 541 14.82 -5.15 15.15
N THR A 542 13.76 -4.46 14.74
CA THR A 542 13.48 -4.16 13.34
C THR A 542 12.99 -2.73 13.14
N VAL A 543 12.96 -2.29 11.88
CA VAL A 543 12.31 -1.02 11.50
C VAL A 543 10.94 -1.30 10.87
N GLY A 544 10.87 -2.10 9.82
CA GLY A 544 9.63 -2.37 9.09
C GLY A 544 9.47 -3.80 8.57
N MET A 545 10.51 -4.63 8.61
CA MET A 545 10.47 -5.97 7.97
C MET A 545 9.41 -6.92 8.54
N MET A 546 9.08 -6.80 9.83
CA MET A 546 8.12 -7.69 10.51
C MET A 546 6.74 -7.05 10.66
N THR A 547 6.49 -5.91 10.01
CA THR A 547 5.21 -5.20 10.08
C THR A 547 4.11 -5.96 9.37
N THR A 548 4.36 -6.45 8.15
CA THR A 548 3.38 -7.16 7.30
C THR A 548 3.80 -8.59 7.03
N GLY A 549 2.83 -9.50 6.89
CA GLY A 549 3.05 -10.87 6.42
C GLY A 549 3.88 -11.79 7.35
N TYR A 550 4.32 -11.33 8.51
CA TYR A 550 5.11 -12.13 9.45
C TYR A 550 4.22 -12.88 10.46
N ASP A 551 4.45 -14.15 10.64
CA ASP A 551 3.71 -14.99 11.58
C ASP A 551 4.64 -15.66 12.61
N CYS A 552 4.48 -15.30 13.90
CA CYS A 552 5.20 -15.84 15.02
C CYS A 552 4.21 -16.05 16.16
N GLN A 553 3.75 -17.28 16.34
CA GLN A 553 2.63 -17.61 17.24
C GLN A 553 2.98 -17.46 18.71
N ASP A 554 4.23 -17.81 19.09
CA ASP A 554 4.75 -17.76 20.47
C ASP A 554 5.30 -16.39 20.87
N LEU A 555 4.98 -15.32 20.09
CA LEU A 555 5.33 -13.94 20.39
C LEU A 555 4.46 -13.42 21.54
N ILE A 556 5.08 -12.98 22.65
CA ILE A 556 4.38 -12.50 23.83
C ILE A 556 4.75 -11.09 24.26
N ASN A 557 5.68 -10.43 23.57
CA ASN A 557 5.97 -9.01 23.77
C ASN A 557 6.10 -8.29 22.43
N LEU A 558 5.56 -7.06 22.37
CA LEU A 558 5.76 -6.10 21.29
C LEU A 558 6.19 -4.76 21.88
N CYS A 559 7.23 -4.14 21.36
CA CYS A 559 7.71 -2.85 21.83
C CYS A 559 7.66 -1.83 20.70
N LEU A 560 6.90 -0.75 20.91
CA LEU A 560 6.77 0.37 19.98
C LEU A 560 7.73 1.49 20.39
N MET A 561 9.03 1.33 20.08
CA MET A 561 10.07 2.33 20.33
C MET A 561 10.15 3.31 19.16
N ARG A 562 9.02 3.61 18.56
CA ARG A 562 8.87 4.61 17.50
C ARG A 562 7.43 5.16 17.51
N PRO A 563 7.23 6.42 17.07
CA PRO A 563 5.90 6.87 16.70
C PRO A 563 5.43 6.12 15.45
N ILE A 564 4.15 5.84 15.39
CA ILE A 564 3.50 5.25 14.23
C ILE A 564 2.50 6.28 13.72
N PHE A 565 2.52 6.57 12.44
CA PHE A 565 1.66 7.59 11.83
C PHE A 565 0.52 6.97 11.00
N SER A 566 0.72 5.75 10.51
CA SER A 566 -0.26 5.04 9.71
C SER A 566 -1.16 4.14 10.58
N PRO A 567 -2.50 4.32 10.54
CA PRO A 567 -3.43 3.41 11.21
C PRO A 567 -3.25 1.95 10.76
N THR A 568 -2.93 1.77 9.49
CA THR A 568 -2.66 0.45 8.89
C THR A 568 -1.46 -0.22 9.54
N ASP A 569 -0.33 0.50 9.65
CA ASP A 569 0.89 -0.03 10.27
C ASP A 569 0.66 -0.36 11.74
N PHE A 570 -0.07 0.51 12.46
CA PHE A 570 -0.42 0.26 13.86
C PHE A 570 -1.21 -1.05 14.03
N VAL A 571 -2.29 -1.22 13.26
CA VAL A 571 -3.10 -2.45 13.32
C VAL A 571 -2.32 -3.69 12.91
N GLN A 572 -1.47 -3.58 11.88
CA GLN A 572 -0.63 -4.69 11.43
C GLN A 572 0.43 -5.08 12.45
N ILE A 573 1.10 -4.11 13.06
CA ILE A 573 2.08 -4.34 14.13
C ILE A 573 1.39 -4.98 15.34
N LYS A 574 0.30 -4.37 15.82
CA LYS A 574 -0.51 -4.90 16.93
C LYS A 574 -0.98 -6.34 16.65
N GLY A 575 -1.33 -6.62 15.41
CA GLY A 575 -1.76 -7.93 14.95
C GLY A 575 -0.67 -9.02 14.98
N ARG A 576 0.62 -8.67 15.17
CA ARG A 576 1.69 -9.69 15.28
C ARG A 576 1.58 -10.51 16.56
N GLY A 577 1.12 -9.89 17.66
CA GLY A 577 0.97 -10.54 18.96
C GLY A 577 -0.32 -11.35 19.12
N THR A 578 -1.31 -11.18 18.25
CA THR A 578 -2.69 -11.69 18.49
C THR A 578 -2.87 -13.20 18.30
N ARG A 579 -1.87 -13.94 17.82
CA ARG A 579 -1.96 -15.39 17.64
C ARG A 579 -2.09 -16.13 18.95
N THR A 580 -2.96 -17.15 18.98
CA THR A 580 -3.01 -18.12 20.08
C THR A 580 -1.81 -19.07 19.99
N TYR A 581 -1.29 -19.49 21.11
CA TYR A 581 -0.23 -20.48 21.20
C TYR A 581 -0.34 -21.30 22.46
N VAL A 582 0.13 -22.54 22.45
CA VAL A 582 0.23 -23.39 23.64
C VAL A 582 1.69 -23.78 23.83
N PHE A 583 2.30 -23.26 24.88
CA PHE A 583 3.62 -23.68 25.31
C PHE A 583 3.55 -25.10 25.87
N LYS A 584 4.39 -25.98 25.36
CA LYS A 584 4.38 -27.42 25.75
C LYS A 584 5.79 -27.84 26.13
N HIS A 585 5.92 -28.50 27.26
CA HIS A 585 7.15 -29.16 27.69
C HIS A 585 6.82 -30.52 28.28
N SER A 586 7.65 -31.51 27.99
CA SER A 586 7.53 -32.86 28.57
C SER A 586 8.75 -33.08 29.46
N ASP A 587 8.52 -33.29 30.75
CA ASP A 587 9.55 -33.65 31.71
C ASP A 587 9.20 -35.02 32.27
N GLY A 588 9.81 -36.06 31.72
CA GLY A 588 9.43 -37.45 32.01
C GLY A 588 7.97 -37.76 31.61
N ASP A 589 7.17 -38.23 32.55
CA ASP A 589 5.76 -38.55 32.35
C ASP A 589 4.82 -37.34 32.46
N ASP A 590 5.33 -36.18 32.95
CA ASP A 590 4.55 -34.98 33.12
C ASP A 590 4.59 -34.09 31.88
N GLN A 591 3.41 -33.70 31.36
CA GLN A 591 3.25 -32.71 30.29
C GLN A 591 2.77 -31.38 30.85
N ILE A 592 3.66 -30.37 30.83
CA ILE A 592 3.28 -28.99 31.13
C ILE A 592 2.71 -28.35 29.86
N LYS A 593 1.49 -27.82 29.96
CA LYS A 593 0.81 -27.09 28.87
C LYS A 593 0.29 -25.77 29.38
N GLU A 594 0.85 -24.68 28.88
CA GLU A 594 0.44 -23.33 29.23
C GLU A 594 -0.08 -22.61 28.01
N LYS A 595 -1.28 -22.07 28.08
CA LYS A 595 -1.89 -21.29 27.01
C LYS A 595 -1.36 -19.86 27.06
N LYS A 596 -1.12 -19.29 25.87
CA LYS A 596 -0.94 -17.85 25.71
C LYS A 596 -2.30 -17.17 25.87
N GLU A 597 -2.49 -16.42 26.93
CA GLU A 597 -3.75 -15.70 27.23
C GLU A 597 -3.77 -14.29 26.67
N ASN A 598 -2.62 -13.62 26.64
CA ASN A 598 -2.42 -12.26 26.13
C ASN A 598 -0.99 -12.09 25.64
N TYR A 599 -0.66 -10.88 25.19
CA TYR A 599 0.70 -10.41 24.95
C TYR A 599 0.85 -8.97 25.46
N LYS A 600 2.04 -8.58 25.91
CA LYS A 600 2.34 -7.22 26.33
C LYS A 600 2.70 -6.34 25.14
N LEU A 601 2.06 -5.18 25.06
CA LEU A 601 2.32 -4.13 24.06
C LEU A 601 2.89 -2.91 24.80
N PHE A 602 4.20 -2.72 24.73
CA PHE A 602 4.89 -1.57 25.31
C PHE A 602 4.82 -0.39 24.35
N ASP A 603 4.13 0.66 24.76
CA ASP A 603 3.93 1.87 23.97
C ASP A 603 4.70 3.05 24.56
N PHE A 604 5.81 3.41 23.93
CA PHE A 604 6.67 4.49 24.36
C PHE A 604 6.29 5.86 23.78
N PHE A 605 5.34 5.91 22.83
CA PHE A 605 4.96 7.12 22.09
C PHE A 605 3.45 7.39 22.07
N ALA A 606 2.69 6.81 22.98
CA ALA A 606 1.23 6.92 23.03
C ALA A 606 0.51 6.58 21.70
N ASN A 607 1.06 5.66 20.94
CA ASN A 607 0.44 5.23 19.68
C ASN A 607 -0.99 4.69 19.90
N CYS A 608 -1.22 3.98 21.00
CA CYS A 608 -2.56 3.45 21.30
C CYS A 608 -3.58 4.56 21.54
N GLU A 609 -3.22 5.61 22.29
CA GLU A 609 -4.07 6.76 22.56
C GLU A 609 -4.32 7.58 21.29
N TYR A 610 -3.31 7.73 20.46
CA TYR A 610 -3.39 8.45 19.21
C TYR A 610 -4.39 7.85 18.21
N PHE A 611 -4.41 6.52 18.03
CA PHE A 611 -5.31 5.85 17.11
C PHE A 611 -6.70 5.54 17.69
N GLN A 612 -6.85 5.59 19.00
CA GLN A 612 -8.10 5.28 19.70
C GLN A 612 -8.32 6.34 20.78
N GLU A 613 -9.08 7.38 20.47
CA GLU A 613 -9.39 8.45 21.41
C GLU A 613 -9.74 7.89 22.81
N LYS A 614 -9.05 8.37 23.87
CA LYS A 614 -9.20 7.92 25.26
C LYS A 614 -8.94 6.43 25.47
N TYR A 615 -7.86 5.91 24.89
CA TYR A 615 -7.46 4.51 25.11
C TYR A 615 -7.09 4.28 26.58
N PRO A 616 -7.82 3.41 27.34
CA PRO A 616 -7.43 3.06 28.69
C PRO A 616 -6.26 2.09 28.63
N TYR A 617 -5.09 2.51 29.06
CA TYR A 617 -3.95 1.60 29.22
C TYR A 617 -4.21 0.64 30.37
N ASP A 618 -3.81 -0.62 30.21
CA ASP A 618 -3.95 -1.66 31.25
C ASP A 618 -2.94 -1.46 32.38
N GLU A 619 -1.72 -0.99 32.03
CA GLU A 619 -0.64 -0.72 32.97
C GLU A 619 0.07 0.60 32.58
N ILE A 620 0.56 1.36 33.58
CA ILE A 620 1.34 2.58 33.39
C ILE A 620 2.68 2.44 34.12
N ILE A 621 3.78 2.47 33.36
CA ILE A 621 5.15 2.45 33.87
C ILE A 621 5.67 3.88 33.91
N LYS A 622 5.85 4.44 35.11
CA LYS A 622 6.48 5.74 35.30
C LYS A 622 8.00 5.59 35.13
N LEU A 623 8.55 6.14 34.05
CA LEU A 623 9.99 6.21 33.86
C LEU A 623 10.56 7.36 34.67
N PRO A 624 11.78 7.21 35.26
CA PRO A 624 12.39 8.27 36.02
C PRO A 624 12.57 9.54 35.22
N PRO A 625 12.38 10.73 35.79
CA PRO A 625 12.69 11.98 35.13
C PRO A 625 14.19 12.03 34.82
N ARG A 626 14.55 12.67 33.72
CA ARG A 626 15.93 12.85 33.27
C ARG A 626 16.77 13.36 34.44
N GLY A 627 17.79 12.62 34.83
CA GLY A 627 18.68 13.03 35.90
C GLY A 627 19.26 14.42 35.60
N LYS A 628 18.93 15.40 36.43
CA LYS A 628 19.47 16.75 36.35
C LYS A 628 21.00 16.67 36.56
N GLY A 629 21.73 16.89 35.50
CA GLY A 629 23.07 17.49 35.65
C GLY A 629 22.85 18.90 36.22
N GLY A 630 23.07 19.08 37.49
CA GLY A 630 23.26 20.26 38.29
C GLY A 630 22.48 21.55 37.95
N GLY A 631 21.59 21.92 38.84
CA GLY A 631 21.27 23.32 39.13
C GLY A 631 19.83 23.80 38.95
N GLY A 632 19.07 23.94 40.04
CA GLY A 632 18.10 25.03 40.23
C GLY A 632 16.61 24.72 40.06
N ASP A 633 16.03 24.60 41.19
CA ASP A 633 14.70 25.07 41.66
C ASP A 633 13.39 24.74 40.98
N GLY A 634 12.46 24.39 41.86
CA GLY A 634 11.22 23.72 41.67
C GLY A 634 10.07 24.45 40.92
N GLY A 635 9.31 23.64 40.31
CA GLY A 635 7.97 23.94 39.86
C GLY A 635 7.29 22.64 39.47
N GLY A 636 6.38 22.15 40.34
CA GLY A 636 5.58 20.98 40.06
C GLY A 636 4.66 21.20 38.89
N ILE A 637 4.70 20.26 37.95
CA ILE A 637 3.79 20.23 36.78
C ILE A 637 2.50 19.52 37.16
N PRO A 638 1.30 20.06 36.85
CA PRO A 638 0.02 19.45 37.15
C PRO A 638 -0.17 18.10 36.43
N SER A 639 -0.67 17.12 37.18
CA SER A 639 -0.83 15.73 36.74
C SER A 639 -2.08 15.44 35.91
N HIS A 640 -2.76 16.43 35.38
CA HIS A 640 -3.92 16.26 34.49
C HIS A 640 -3.92 17.34 33.39
N ILE A 641 -3.62 16.91 32.16
CA ILE A 641 -3.89 17.70 30.95
C ILE A 641 -5.21 17.18 30.39
N ASP A 642 -6.16 18.07 30.18
CA ASP A 642 -7.46 17.78 29.60
C ASP A 642 -7.27 17.52 28.09
N PRO A 643 -7.56 16.31 27.59
CA PRO A 643 -7.35 15.97 26.16
C PRO A 643 -8.25 16.75 25.20
N THR A 644 -9.24 17.49 25.70
CA THR A 644 -10.15 18.29 24.88
C THR A 644 -9.53 19.60 24.37
N LEU A 645 -8.32 19.94 24.81
CA LEU A 645 -7.59 21.16 24.40
C LEU A 645 -6.55 20.92 23.30
N ILE A 646 -6.41 19.71 22.79
CA ILE A 646 -5.46 19.42 21.73
C ILE A 646 -6.09 19.86 20.38
N ASN A 647 -5.75 21.07 19.99
CA ASN A 647 -6.00 21.53 18.62
C ASN A 647 -5.01 20.79 17.71
N ILE A 648 -5.49 19.81 16.95
CA ILE A 648 -4.63 19.06 16.01
C ILE A 648 -4.25 20.00 14.86
N PRO A 649 -2.99 20.47 14.79
CA PRO A 649 -2.58 21.37 13.71
C PRO A 649 -2.60 20.63 12.38
N ASP A 650 -2.86 21.39 11.31
CA ASP A 650 -2.81 20.88 9.94
C ASP A 650 -1.40 20.34 9.63
N PRO A 651 -1.25 19.05 9.26
CA PRO A 651 0.05 18.42 9.00
C PRO A 651 0.87 19.14 7.93
N LEU A 652 0.20 19.68 6.91
CA LEU A 652 0.85 20.40 5.81
C LEU A 652 1.49 21.70 6.26
N LYS A 653 1.09 22.23 7.42
CA LYS A 653 1.64 23.46 8.00
C LYS A 653 2.77 23.21 8.99
N MET A 654 3.00 21.95 9.39
CA MET A 654 4.00 21.59 10.38
C MET A 654 5.35 21.24 9.74
N MET A 655 6.44 21.50 10.44
CA MET A 655 7.78 21.07 10.11
C MET A 655 8.54 20.67 11.36
N GLU A 656 9.51 19.80 11.22
CA GLU A 656 10.32 19.34 12.34
C GLU A 656 11.55 20.23 12.53
N VAL A 657 11.76 20.68 13.74
CA VAL A 657 12.89 21.55 14.14
C VAL A 657 13.56 20.90 15.34
N MET A 658 14.89 20.99 15.41
CA MET A 658 15.65 20.51 16.53
C MET A 658 16.05 21.66 17.45
N ASN A 659 15.87 21.50 18.76
CA ASN A 659 16.38 22.44 19.74
C ASN A 659 17.82 22.10 20.18
N PHE A 660 18.41 22.97 20.99
CA PHE A 660 19.80 22.83 21.48
C PHE A 660 20.05 21.51 22.25
N GLU A 661 19.06 20.95 22.88
CA GLU A 661 19.17 19.70 23.65
C GLU A 661 19.10 18.46 22.76
N GLY A 662 18.96 18.65 21.43
CA GLY A 662 18.80 17.55 20.48
C GLY A 662 17.38 16.99 20.40
N ASN A 663 16.39 17.66 20.99
CA ASN A 663 15.01 17.28 20.91
C ASN A 663 14.42 17.78 19.60
N ILE A 664 13.67 16.93 18.90
CA ILE A 664 12.92 17.31 17.71
C ILE A 664 11.57 17.86 18.16
N MET A 665 11.23 19.02 17.66
CA MET A 665 9.96 19.68 17.85
C MET A 665 9.28 19.85 16.49
N ARG A 666 7.95 19.68 16.47
CA ARG A 666 7.15 20.09 15.31
C ARG A 666 6.69 21.52 15.50
N VAL A 667 7.05 22.37 14.60
CA VAL A 667 6.72 23.79 14.64
C VAL A 667 5.92 24.13 13.40
N ASP A 668 4.92 24.99 13.57
CA ASP A 668 4.19 25.56 12.45
C ASP A 668 5.17 26.27 11.49
N LYS A 669 5.08 25.96 10.20
CA LYS A 669 5.97 26.50 9.16
C LYS A 669 5.97 28.04 9.13
N GLU A 670 4.79 28.64 9.31
CA GLU A 670 4.65 30.10 9.31
C GLU A 670 5.27 30.72 10.57
N LEU A 671 5.11 30.05 11.71
CA LEU A 671 5.72 30.48 12.97
C LEU A 671 7.25 30.38 12.90
N TYR A 672 7.78 29.30 12.32
CA TYR A 672 9.22 29.10 12.15
C TYR A 672 9.85 30.17 11.26
N VAL A 673 9.21 30.42 10.09
CA VAL A 673 9.65 31.48 9.18
C VAL A 673 9.56 32.84 9.86
N SER A 674 8.46 33.13 10.56
CA SER A 674 8.28 34.41 11.28
C SER A 674 9.36 34.61 12.36
N ARG A 675 9.74 33.58 13.08
CA ARG A 675 10.85 33.62 14.06
C ARG A 675 12.18 33.90 13.35
N PHE A 676 12.46 33.19 12.27
CA PHE A 676 13.68 33.40 11.47
C PHE A 676 13.73 34.85 10.95
N GLU A 677 12.65 35.36 10.36
CA GLU A 677 12.56 36.73 9.87
C GLU A 677 12.77 37.77 10.99
N SER A 678 12.18 37.50 12.18
CA SER A 678 12.36 38.38 13.33
C SER A 678 13.79 38.38 13.84
N THR A 679 14.43 37.18 13.91
CA THR A 679 15.83 37.06 14.32
C THR A 679 16.77 37.80 13.37
N ILE A 680 16.56 37.69 12.05
CA ILE A 680 17.33 38.47 11.04
C ILE A 680 17.13 39.98 11.21
N LYS A 681 15.89 40.43 11.40
CA LYS A 681 15.59 41.85 11.59
C LYS A 681 16.19 42.41 12.89
N GLU A 682 16.11 41.63 13.97
CA GLU A 682 16.75 41.99 15.23
C GLU A 682 18.28 42.05 15.13
N ALA A 683 18.88 41.11 14.43
CA ALA A 683 20.33 41.11 14.16
C ALA A 683 20.73 42.39 13.39
N ALA A 684 19.96 42.75 12.35
CA ALA A 684 20.21 43.97 11.60
C ALA A 684 20.04 45.24 12.42
N CYS A 685 19.25 45.21 13.51
CA CYS A 685 19.11 46.33 14.43
C CYS A 685 20.24 46.42 15.48
N LYS A 686 20.78 45.26 15.89
CA LYS A 686 21.75 45.14 17.00
C LYS A 686 23.19 45.19 16.54
N ASP A 687 23.49 44.69 15.35
CA ASP A 687 24.83 44.55 14.82
C ASP A 687 25.08 45.60 13.73
N ILE A 688 26.13 46.42 13.96
CA ILE A 688 26.46 47.55 13.08
C ILE A 688 27.07 47.08 11.75
N GLU A 689 27.85 45.99 11.76
CA GLU A 689 28.46 45.43 10.56
C GLU A 689 27.39 44.77 9.67
N PHE A 690 26.50 43.97 10.28
CA PHE A 690 25.42 43.36 9.54
C PHE A 690 24.45 44.39 8.97
N LYS A 691 24.13 45.43 9.73
CA LYS A 691 23.35 46.56 9.24
C LYS A 691 24.00 47.26 8.04
N GLY A 692 25.31 47.51 8.12
CA GLY A 692 26.08 48.09 7.03
C GLY A 692 26.01 47.22 5.75
N ALA A 693 26.12 45.91 5.88
CA ALA A 693 25.96 44.96 4.77
C ALA A 693 24.54 44.98 4.18
N VAL A 694 23.51 45.05 5.05
CA VAL A 694 22.12 45.20 4.60
C VAL A 694 21.91 46.49 3.85
N ASP A 695 22.38 47.62 4.36
CA ASP A 695 22.19 48.95 3.76
C ASP A 695 22.98 49.13 2.45
N SER A 696 24.17 48.51 2.34
CA SER A 696 24.98 48.50 1.11
C SER A 696 24.54 47.46 0.07
N GLY A 697 23.72 46.45 0.46
CA GLY A 697 23.37 45.36 -0.42
C GLY A 697 24.49 44.35 -0.66
N ASP A 698 25.45 44.24 0.28
CA ASP A 698 26.53 43.26 0.21
C ASP A 698 26.04 41.89 0.63
N TYR A 699 25.60 41.10 -0.37
CA TYR A 699 25.02 39.78 -0.14
C TYR A 699 26.03 38.77 0.41
N GLU A 700 27.29 38.84 0.07
CA GLU A 700 28.34 37.96 0.58
C GLU A 700 28.54 38.15 2.07
N GLN A 701 28.64 39.37 2.53
CA GLN A 701 28.75 39.68 3.96
C GLN A 701 27.45 39.29 4.71
N MET A 702 26.31 39.57 4.14
CA MET A 702 25.04 39.18 4.75
C MET A 702 24.91 37.67 4.90
N GLU A 703 25.26 36.89 3.87
CA GLU A 703 25.25 35.45 3.88
C GLU A 703 26.23 34.84 4.88
N GLN A 704 27.43 35.37 4.91
CA GLN A 704 28.46 34.95 5.87
C GLN A 704 28.02 35.21 7.31
N TYR A 705 27.46 36.38 7.59
CA TYR A 705 26.96 36.72 8.92
C TYR A 705 25.84 35.75 9.37
N VAL A 706 24.87 35.48 8.49
CA VAL A 706 23.77 34.53 8.81
C VAL A 706 24.28 33.13 9.07
N LYS A 707 25.23 32.63 8.26
CA LYS A 707 25.86 31.33 8.44
C LYS A 707 26.61 31.22 9.77
N GLU A 708 27.33 32.26 10.16
CA GLU A 708 28.18 32.26 11.35
C GLU A 708 27.42 32.54 12.64
N ASN A 709 26.41 33.42 12.57
CA ASN A 709 25.76 33.96 13.77
C ASN A 709 24.31 33.53 14.00
N ILE A 710 23.63 33.01 12.97
CA ILE A 710 22.20 32.68 13.06
C ILE A 710 21.97 31.19 12.81
N PHE A 711 22.54 30.61 11.76
CA PHE A 711 22.36 29.19 11.52
C PHE A 711 23.10 28.32 12.55
N ASN A 712 22.48 27.18 12.87
CA ASN A 712 23.03 26.16 13.77
C ASN A 712 23.34 26.68 15.18
N LYS A 713 22.71 27.77 15.64
CA LYS A 713 22.86 28.28 17.00
C LYS A 713 21.92 27.56 17.97
N PRO A 714 22.30 27.52 19.28
CA PRO A 714 21.55 26.77 20.28
C PRO A 714 20.10 27.17 20.50
N ASP A 715 19.78 28.47 20.35
CA ASP A 715 18.48 29.00 20.81
C ASP A 715 17.32 28.65 19.88
N ASP A 716 17.52 28.66 18.56
CA ASP A 716 16.45 28.40 17.57
C ASP A 716 16.81 27.37 16.51
N TYR A 717 18.06 26.99 16.40
CA TYR A 717 18.59 25.99 15.48
C TYR A 717 18.10 26.10 14.03
N PHE A 718 18.19 27.31 13.49
CA PHE A 718 17.85 27.56 12.09
C PHE A 718 18.83 26.86 11.14
N THR A 719 18.30 26.21 10.10
CA THR A 719 19.08 25.66 9.00
C THR A 719 18.49 26.12 7.67
N MET A 720 19.34 26.23 6.64
CA MET A 720 18.90 26.70 5.34
C MET A 720 17.77 25.85 4.76
N ASP A 721 17.86 24.53 4.88
CA ASP A 721 16.86 23.62 4.32
C ASP A 721 15.51 23.76 5.01
N ARG A 722 15.49 23.91 6.33
CA ARG A 722 14.24 24.13 7.09
C ARG A 722 13.61 25.49 6.81
N VAL A 723 14.44 26.54 6.68
CA VAL A 723 13.94 27.85 6.30
C VAL A 723 13.28 27.80 4.92
N ARG A 724 13.89 27.08 3.95
CA ARG A 724 13.30 26.84 2.62
C ARG A 724 11.97 26.13 2.69
N GLN A 725 11.88 25.04 3.45
CA GLN A 725 10.63 24.29 3.65
C GLN A 725 9.51 25.17 4.22
N GLY A 726 9.87 26.06 5.14
CA GLY A 726 8.91 26.97 5.75
C GLY A 726 8.28 27.98 4.77
N TYR A 727 8.99 28.39 3.74
CA TYR A 727 8.50 29.36 2.76
C TYR A 727 7.55 28.80 1.68
N LYS A 728 7.29 27.50 1.64
CA LYS A 728 6.38 26.88 0.65
C LYS A 728 6.67 27.28 -0.80
N ALA A 729 7.94 27.47 -1.16
CA ALA A 729 8.32 27.79 -2.52
C ALA A 729 8.29 26.51 -3.39
N ASP A 730 7.85 26.62 -4.63
CA ASP A 730 7.78 25.53 -5.60
C ASP A 730 9.14 25.18 -6.23
N ARG A 731 10.22 25.78 -5.73
CA ARG A 731 11.60 25.63 -6.20
C ARG A 731 12.62 25.86 -5.08
N HIS A 732 13.84 25.53 -5.37
CA HIS A 732 14.97 25.87 -4.51
C HIS A 732 15.19 27.39 -4.49
N ILE A 733 14.98 28.03 -3.31
CA ILE A 733 15.23 29.44 -3.08
C ILE A 733 16.61 29.65 -2.43
N THR A 734 17.31 30.69 -2.83
CA THR A 734 18.60 31.04 -2.26
C THR A 734 18.45 31.84 -0.96
N LEU A 735 19.50 31.90 -0.14
CA LEU A 735 19.50 32.75 1.06
C LEU A 735 19.36 34.23 0.68
N TRP A 736 19.94 34.66 -0.43
CA TRP A 736 19.80 36.03 -0.94
C TRP A 736 18.35 36.39 -1.23
N GLU A 737 17.61 35.54 -1.92
CA GLU A 737 16.19 35.79 -2.17
C GLU A 737 15.36 35.86 -0.87
N ILE A 738 15.72 35.01 0.13
CA ILE A 738 15.08 35.05 1.44
C ILE A 738 15.37 36.41 2.14
N LEU A 739 16.62 36.83 2.13
CA LEU A 739 17.00 38.14 2.70
C LEU A 739 16.34 39.29 1.98
N ASP A 740 16.25 39.26 0.65
CA ASP A 740 15.52 40.30 -0.12
C ASP A 740 14.04 40.36 0.25
N LYS A 741 13.43 39.23 0.53
CA LYS A 741 12.03 39.19 1.00
C LYS A 741 11.91 39.76 2.42
N ILE A 742 12.82 39.38 3.33
CA ILE A 742 12.83 39.86 4.72
C ILE A 742 12.97 41.37 4.80
N PHE A 743 13.84 41.95 3.96
CA PHE A 743 14.10 43.38 3.91
C PHE A 743 13.20 44.13 2.92
N GLY A 744 12.18 43.46 2.35
CA GLY A 744 11.14 44.06 1.50
C GLY A 744 11.62 44.49 0.11
N ARG A 745 12.78 43.96 -0.37
CA ARG A 745 13.29 44.21 -1.72
C ARG A 745 12.50 43.44 -2.77
N ILE A 746 11.95 42.29 -2.42
CA ILE A 746 10.99 41.53 -3.23
C ILE A 746 9.73 41.28 -2.42
N SER A 747 8.56 41.28 -3.08
CA SER A 747 7.27 41.03 -2.44
C SER A 747 6.96 39.51 -2.32
N ARG A 748 7.40 38.74 -3.29
CA ARG A 748 7.24 37.26 -3.34
C ARG A 748 8.39 36.63 -4.11
N PHE A 749 8.57 35.32 -3.91
CA PHE A 749 9.48 34.53 -4.73
C PHE A 749 8.85 34.31 -6.13
N LYS A 750 9.68 34.33 -7.16
CA LYS A 750 9.25 33.95 -8.50
C LYS A 750 9.04 32.45 -8.53
N SER A 751 8.02 32.00 -9.25
CA SER A 751 7.77 30.59 -9.46
C SER A 751 8.80 29.94 -10.40
N LYS A 752 8.86 28.62 -10.42
CA LYS A 752 9.69 27.87 -11.39
C LYS A 752 9.41 28.28 -12.83
N ASP A 753 8.11 28.40 -13.16
CA ASP A 753 7.68 28.75 -14.50
C ASP A 753 8.05 30.18 -14.87
N GLU A 754 8.00 31.12 -13.91
CA GLU A 754 8.42 32.52 -14.15
C GLU A 754 9.93 32.61 -14.41
N LEU A 755 10.75 31.86 -13.64
CA LEU A 755 12.20 31.85 -13.87
C LEU A 755 12.57 31.17 -15.18
N ALA A 756 11.91 30.03 -15.48
CA ALA A 756 12.12 29.33 -16.75
C ALA A 756 11.78 30.22 -17.95
N GLN A 757 10.70 31.01 -17.85
CA GLN A 757 10.32 31.95 -18.88
C GLN A 757 11.34 33.09 -19.00
N GLU A 758 11.83 33.67 -17.89
CA GLU A 758 12.84 34.70 -17.92
C GLU A 758 14.18 34.24 -18.52
N GLU A 759 14.64 33.05 -18.16
CA GLU A 759 15.88 32.49 -18.74
C GLU A 759 15.70 32.18 -20.22
N PHE A 760 14.54 31.67 -20.59
CA PHE A 760 14.20 31.46 -21.98
C PHE A 760 14.13 32.76 -22.78
N ASP A 761 13.52 33.81 -22.22
CA ASP A 761 13.45 35.15 -22.88
C ASP A 761 14.86 35.77 -23.06
N LYS A 762 15.74 35.61 -22.06
CA LYS A 762 17.15 36.02 -22.18
C LYS A 762 17.90 35.25 -23.27
N TYR A 763 17.64 33.96 -23.38
CA TYR A 763 18.24 33.13 -24.42
C TYR A 763 17.74 33.54 -25.81
N LEU A 764 16.45 33.85 -25.95
CA LEU A 764 15.86 34.30 -27.21
C LEU A 764 16.48 35.63 -27.73
N VAL A 765 16.83 36.57 -26.84
CA VAL A 765 17.48 37.83 -27.23
C VAL A 765 18.86 37.62 -27.85
N ASN A 766 19.55 36.51 -27.48
CA ASN A 766 20.91 36.22 -27.90
C ASN A 766 21.03 35.09 -28.93
N SER A 767 19.91 34.47 -29.34
CA SER A 767 19.93 33.27 -30.18
C SER A 767 18.91 33.35 -31.29
N ASP A 768 19.31 32.97 -32.50
CA ASP A 768 18.43 32.88 -33.67
C ASP A 768 17.75 31.51 -33.69
N ILE A 769 16.62 31.38 -32.97
CA ILE A 769 15.89 30.10 -32.88
C ILE A 769 14.79 30.05 -33.93
N SER A 770 14.75 28.94 -34.67
CA SER A 770 13.63 28.67 -35.56
C SER A 770 12.31 28.52 -34.78
N PRO A 771 11.20 29.12 -35.25
CA PRO A 771 9.89 28.97 -34.64
C PRO A 771 9.43 27.51 -34.43
N GLU A 772 10.00 26.58 -35.22
CA GLU A 772 9.65 25.17 -35.18
C GLU A 772 10.16 24.44 -33.92
N VAL A 773 11.18 24.95 -33.23
CA VAL A 773 11.77 24.34 -32.02
C VAL A 773 11.58 25.21 -30.77
N TYR A 774 10.79 26.29 -30.89
CA TYR A 774 10.54 27.20 -29.79
C TYR A 774 9.97 26.53 -28.55
N TYR A 775 9.01 25.61 -28.73
CA TYR A 775 8.35 24.91 -27.65
C TYR A 775 9.33 23.93 -26.94
N GLU A 776 10.12 23.21 -27.68
CA GLU A 776 11.08 22.23 -27.17
C GLU A 776 12.18 22.88 -26.36
N VAL A 777 12.70 24.03 -26.82
CA VAL A 777 13.72 24.80 -26.10
C VAL A 777 13.14 25.36 -24.81
N ARG A 778 11.91 25.85 -24.81
CA ARG A 778 11.22 26.31 -23.61
C ARG A 778 11.03 25.18 -22.58
N GLU A 779 10.58 24.01 -23.02
CA GLU A 779 10.44 22.84 -22.13
C GLU A 779 11.79 22.34 -21.62
N PHE A 780 12.86 22.46 -22.40
CA PHE A 780 14.21 22.18 -21.93
C PHE A 780 14.60 23.09 -20.75
N PHE A 781 14.43 24.40 -20.85
CA PHE A 781 14.71 25.34 -19.77
C PHE A 781 13.87 25.04 -18.53
N ARG A 782 12.62 24.72 -18.73
CA ARG A 782 11.71 24.35 -17.64
C ARG A 782 12.20 23.10 -16.91
N ASN A 783 12.48 22.02 -17.64
CA ASN A 783 12.95 20.77 -17.04
C ASN A 783 14.32 20.90 -16.38
N TYR A 784 15.24 21.68 -16.98
CA TYR A 784 16.54 21.96 -16.38
C TYR A 784 16.44 22.69 -15.03
N LEU A 785 15.45 23.54 -14.83
CA LEU A 785 15.22 24.27 -13.58
C LEU A 785 14.44 23.46 -12.55
N ILE A 786 13.58 22.57 -13.00
CA ILE A 786 12.65 21.82 -12.16
C ILE A 786 13.24 20.47 -11.71
N ASP A 787 13.86 19.72 -12.64
CA ASP A 787 14.25 18.33 -12.48
C ASP A 787 15.75 18.25 -12.17
N GLU A 788 16.09 17.75 -10.96
CA GLU A 788 17.48 17.62 -10.51
C GLU A 788 18.23 16.52 -11.29
N ASP A 789 17.57 15.43 -11.61
CA ASP A 789 18.17 14.32 -12.38
C ASP A 789 18.44 14.74 -13.82
N PHE A 790 17.49 15.46 -14.42
CA PHE A 790 17.67 16.06 -15.74
C PHE A 790 18.84 17.05 -15.75
N ARG A 791 18.93 17.95 -14.76
CA ARG A 791 20.02 18.89 -14.62
C ARG A 791 21.36 18.21 -14.43
N LEU A 792 21.44 17.17 -13.59
CA LEU A 792 22.64 16.35 -13.39
C LEU A 792 23.05 15.64 -14.69
N ALA A 793 22.09 15.07 -15.41
CA ALA A 793 22.34 14.40 -16.69
C ALA A 793 22.89 15.37 -17.76
N VAL A 794 22.32 16.57 -17.86
CA VAL A 794 22.81 17.64 -18.77
C VAL A 794 24.22 18.07 -18.38
N ASN A 795 24.46 18.38 -17.09
CA ASN A 795 25.76 18.83 -16.61
C ASN A 795 26.86 17.77 -16.74
N GLN A 796 26.50 16.51 -16.63
CA GLN A 796 27.40 15.35 -16.79
C GLN A 796 27.45 14.84 -18.24
N LYS A 797 26.75 15.47 -19.17
CA LYS A 797 26.66 15.12 -20.60
C LYS A 797 26.13 13.69 -20.83
N ARG A 798 25.24 13.19 -19.96
CA ARG A 798 24.64 11.86 -20.03
C ARG A 798 23.36 11.87 -20.90
N PHE A 799 23.45 12.43 -22.10
CA PHE A 799 22.30 12.65 -23.01
C PHE A 799 21.63 11.36 -23.48
N ASN A 800 22.34 10.25 -23.43
CA ASN A 800 21.81 8.93 -23.83
C ASN A 800 20.65 8.46 -22.94
N GLU A 801 20.53 8.95 -21.70
CA GLU A 801 19.44 8.60 -20.80
C GLU A 801 18.08 9.14 -21.30
N TYR A 802 18.13 10.18 -22.11
CA TYR A 802 16.95 10.83 -22.72
C TYR A 802 16.81 10.55 -24.22
N ALA A 803 17.55 9.59 -24.77
CA ALA A 803 17.52 9.21 -26.18
C ALA A 803 16.15 8.67 -26.68
N GLY A 804 15.26 8.32 -25.75
CA GLY A 804 13.89 7.92 -26.05
C GLY A 804 12.92 9.08 -26.37
N ASN A 805 13.35 10.34 -26.19
CA ASN A 805 12.56 11.53 -26.52
C ASN A 805 13.16 12.25 -27.73
N PRO A 806 12.58 12.10 -28.94
CA PRO A 806 13.13 12.68 -30.17
C PRO A 806 13.22 14.21 -30.14
N ALA A 807 12.26 14.89 -29.48
CA ALA A 807 12.25 16.33 -29.35
C ALA A 807 13.43 16.84 -28.50
N MET A 808 13.74 16.15 -27.40
CA MET A 808 14.88 16.46 -26.55
C MET A 808 16.22 16.19 -27.24
N LEU A 809 16.35 15.14 -28.03
CA LEU A 809 17.55 14.84 -28.83
C LEU A 809 17.84 15.98 -29.84
N GLU A 810 16.82 16.50 -30.49
CA GLU A 810 16.95 17.60 -31.44
C GLU A 810 17.38 18.91 -30.74
N VAL A 811 16.85 19.17 -29.54
CA VAL A 811 17.27 20.30 -28.68
C VAL A 811 18.74 20.14 -28.27
N PHE A 812 19.16 18.97 -27.81
CA PHE A 812 20.56 18.71 -27.45
C PHE A 812 21.52 18.85 -28.64
N GLN A 813 21.11 18.45 -29.85
CA GLN A 813 21.93 18.61 -31.05
C GLN A 813 22.07 20.07 -31.51
N LYS A 814 21.04 20.90 -31.25
CA LYS A 814 21.02 22.33 -31.66
C LYS A 814 21.62 23.26 -30.62
N LEU A 815 21.62 22.88 -29.35
CA LEU A 815 22.20 23.68 -28.26
C LEU A 815 23.70 23.40 -28.05
N GLY A 816 24.31 22.38 -28.71
CA GLY A 816 25.72 22.01 -28.64
C GLY A 816 26.03 21.18 -27.42
#